data_045797c4c91d6c2dba13318c270bd8c2
#
_entry.id   045797c4c91d6c2dba13318c270bd8c2
#
_cell.length_a   1.000
_cell.length_b   1.000
_cell.length_c   1.000
_cell.angle_alpha   90.00
_cell.angle_beta   90.00
_cell.angle_gamma   90.00
#
_symmetry.space_group_name_H-M   'P 1'
#
loop_
_entity.id
_entity.type
_entity.pdbx_description
1 polymer ?
#
loop_
_entity_poly.entity_id
_entity_poly.type
_entity_poly.pdbx_seq_one_letter_code
_entity_poly.pdbx_strand_id
1 'polypeptide(L)'
;MGILKKCACLCAIIVLSMAFSMTVFAQDTNILFENRTQQRLSRGVVYERNRMMTANGMLDVHVILVDLNEQHLYIEPVTTSQNLGRRDTTSNILSDAGAIAGINADFFGMAGAYSVHFGPMAREGEVLALNTSTNYHYNEFATFFLDLQNNANFVYMQSDIRFYNNGVRNVRDINAFNNIGHNLYWPVIIDHRAMQNTIALDHRFPLLTKVVVENDMITFVSMPGENVDIPENGYVLILPERMHTEYRPRFSVGQTARLEFTNNLNVDFSRIQAAVGGGGLILQRGETVNDSGVAPSGRHPRTAVGVNHNTRQLIMMTVDGRSHSVGATHAEMAEIMRRYGATDAMHLDGGGSTTMVTQLPGGRHSVANTPSDGGQRRVINALGVFNRAPVGSMQRLTLAMDETRAVVGVPLVGAAFGEDAFLNRIPLDPAVETVFFAEDPEGGFWQDGRFTPLRPGQHNLEVWYGDQRAVTSIHAYALAELQIRPASVSLLEGERAAISFSGVAVDGSPVPVPAVTGLTVSPAYLGVFEGNEFISTRSGAGYISAMVGAIRAYAPISVGGFPQTLNMANTSFLSYPAYVVGNVRPGEVQGRMAMRMEYLLVQSPSTQAAYLTFDPALEIPRSPIALRLQVYGDGSGHWLRGRVHDANGNSHLIDFTQSVDFTGWETVTARLPHAPAPFTIDRIYMVTLGSYDVSHHMVAFYGLEALYAPDNQATIPQGTVFHDRLRADAGFNGVAGGGSYQFTIPTSGANTGYSSMSWSDFAVVTMTAEGGGISAADRSQWARFMRDIRTIDPEYVVILMDENPLNFRQRMEFELFHGAMEELRAEGRLVFVVSATGTAGASAELTMRDGIRYIDIAAPAVGIATIRFFTDGAQIWWAE
;
A
#
# COMPACT_ATOMS: atom_id res chain seq x y z
N MET A 1 23.44 59.14 -32.51
CA MET A 1 23.90 57.80 -32.92
C MET A 1 24.32 56.88 -31.76
N GLY A 2 24.49 57.35 -30.56
CA GLY A 2 24.89 56.58 -29.36
C GLY A 2 23.74 55.88 -28.61
N ILE A 3 22.53 56.42 -28.63
CA ILE A 3 21.38 55.93 -27.86
C ILE A 3 20.67 54.78 -28.58
N LEU A 4 20.60 54.77 -29.93
CA LEU A 4 20.03 53.66 -30.68
C LEU A 4 20.82 52.35 -30.63
N LYS A 5 22.15 52.41 -30.45
CA LYS A 5 22.99 51.24 -30.29
C LYS A 5 22.84 50.56 -28.91
N LYS A 6 22.54 51.35 -27.85
CA LYS A 6 22.29 50.78 -26.52
C LYS A 6 20.91 50.11 -26.38
N CYS A 7 19.91 50.65 -27.02
CA CYS A 7 18.60 50.00 -27.07
C CYS A 7 18.59 48.71 -27.90
N ALA A 8 19.34 48.63 -29.01
CA ALA A 8 19.44 47.43 -29.80
C ALA A 8 20.16 46.28 -29.07
N CYS A 9 21.20 46.60 -28.24
CA CYS A 9 21.85 45.61 -27.41
C CYS A 9 20.96 45.13 -26.24
N LEU A 10 20.16 46.03 -25.64
CA LEU A 10 19.24 45.64 -24.56
C LEU A 10 18.10 44.79 -25.08
N CYS A 11 17.55 45.09 -26.23
CA CYS A 11 16.54 44.24 -26.89
C CYS A 11 17.10 42.89 -27.34
N ALA A 12 18.35 42.80 -27.82
CA ALA A 12 19.02 41.54 -28.15
C ALA A 12 19.28 40.65 -26.92
N ILE A 13 19.62 41.26 -25.77
CA ILE A 13 19.81 40.55 -24.52
C ILE A 13 18.46 40.02 -23.96
N ILE A 14 17.41 40.81 -24.05
CA ILE A 14 16.06 40.41 -23.62
C ILE A 14 15.50 39.32 -24.56
N VAL A 15 15.71 39.40 -25.86
CA VAL A 15 15.29 38.38 -26.82
C VAL A 15 16.16 37.09 -26.64
N LEU A 16 17.45 37.21 -26.31
CA LEU A 16 18.29 36.07 -26.03
C LEU A 16 17.93 35.43 -24.66
N SER A 17 17.56 36.24 -23.64
CA SER A 17 17.08 35.69 -22.35
C SER A 17 15.71 35.03 -22.46
N MET A 18 14.81 35.55 -23.30
CA MET A 18 13.52 34.90 -23.62
C MET A 18 13.71 33.64 -24.49
N ALA A 19 14.67 33.62 -25.41
CA ALA A 19 15.00 32.44 -26.21
C ALA A 19 15.67 31.33 -25.37
N PHE A 20 16.44 31.70 -24.35
CA PHE A 20 17.03 30.72 -23.40
C PHE A 20 16.02 30.18 -22.40
N SER A 21 14.96 30.92 -22.09
CA SER A 21 13.86 30.44 -21.25
C SER A 21 12.90 29.52 -22.02
N MET A 22 12.86 29.57 -23.35
CA MET A 22 12.03 28.69 -24.19
C MET A 22 12.70 27.35 -24.56
N THR A 23 13.99 27.20 -24.37
CA THR A 23 14.69 25.94 -24.75
C THR A 23 14.80 24.90 -23.62
N VAL A 24 14.33 25.21 -22.39
CA VAL A 24 14.30 24.26 -21.28
C VAL A 24 12.99 23.46 -21.19
N PHE A 25 11.97 23.85 -21.96
CA PHE A 25 10.65 23.17 -21.92
C PHE A 25 10.40 22.15 -23.04
N ALA A 26 11.41 21.76 -23.79
CA ALA A 26 11.22 20.94 -25.00
C ALA A 26 11.53 19.44 -24.82
N GLN A 27 11.64 18.91 -23.60
CA GLN A 27 12.00 17.51 -23.43
C GLN A 27 11.12 16.67 -22.50
N ASP A 28 9.93 17.15 -22.12
CA ASP A 28 9.02 16.43 -21.21
C ASP A 28 7.70 16.07 -21.90
N THR A 29 7.79 15.25 -22.94
CA THR A 29 6.65 14.88 -23.78
C THR A 29 5.74 13.81 -23.16
N ASN A 30 6.05 13.27 -21.99
CA ASN A 30 5.32 12.15 -21.41
C ASN A 30 4.33 12.53 -20.31
N ILE A 31 4.45 13.68 -19.65
CA ILE A 31 3.49 14.15 -18.64
C ILE A 31 2.57 15.20 -19.28
N LEU A 32 1.29 14.85 -19.34
CA LEU A 32 0.27 15.69 -19.96
C LEU A 32 -0.37 16.66 -18.97
N PHE A 33 -0.47 16.25 -17.71
CA PHE A 33 -1.03 17.02 -16.63
C PHE A 33 -0.52 16.50 -15.29
N GLU A 34 -0.40 17.37 -14.27
CA GLU A 34 -0.11 17.00 -12.90
C GLU A 34 -0.89 17.87 -11.91
N ASN A 35 -1.30 17.25 -10.81
CA ASN A 35 -1.92 17.91 -9.67
C ASN A 35 -1.11 17.57 -8.40
N ARG A 36 -0.56 18.60 -7.76
CA ARG A 36 0.29 18.47 -6.58
C ARG A 36 -0.40 19.02 -5.35
N THR A 37 -0.34 18.23 -4.27
CA THR A 37 -0.74 18.69 -2.94
C THR A 37 0.44 18.52 -1.99
N GLN A 38 0.64 19.45 -1.08
CA GLN A 38 1.77 19.46 -0.15
C GLN A 38 1.29 19.54 1.30
N GLN A 39 2.01 18.87 2.19
CA GLN A 39 1.84 18.94 3.62
C GLN A 39 3.21 19.06 4.30
N ARG A 40 3.39 20.07 5.13
CA ARG A 40 4.59 20.20 5.95
C ARG A 40 4.47 19.27 7.16
N LEU A 41 5.43 18.34 7.32
CA LEU A 41 5.46 17.38 8.42
C LEU A 41 6.34 17.84 9.58
N SER A 42 7.43 18.54 9.27
CA SER A 42 8.35 19.15 10.23
C SER A 42 9.10 20.30 9.56
N ARG A 43 9.90 21.03 10.31
CA ARG A 43 10.89 21.95 9.72
C ARG A 43 11.84 21.14 8.86
N GLY A 44 11.98 21.50 7.57
CA GLY A 44 12.82 20.79 6.62
C GLY A 44 12.22 19.48 6.07
N VAL A 45 10.98 19.09 6.42
CA VAL A 45 10.32 17.90 5.90
C VAL A 45 8.97 18.24 5.30
N VAL A 46 8.81 17.93 4.01
CA VAL A 46 7.56 18.12 3.26
C VAL A 46 7.13 16.82 2.62
N TYR A 47 5.89 16.46 2.81
CA TYR A 47 5.23 15.42 2.02
C TYR A 47 4.50 16.06 0.85
N GLU A 48 4.63 15.47 -0.34
CA GLU A 48 3.91 15.87 -1.54
C GLU A 48 3.24 14.63 -2.17
N ARG A 49 1.98 14.76 -2.55
CA ARG A 49 1.31 13.83 -3.45
C ARG A 49 1.17 14.49 -4.81
N ASN A 50 1.62 13.80 -5.85
CA ASN A 50 1.53 14.28 -7.23
C ASN A 50 0.81 13.25 -8.09
N ARG A 51 -0.40 13.57 -8.51
CA ARG A 51 -1.18 12.79 -9.47
C ARG A 51 -0.85 13.25 -10.88
N MET A 52 -0.23 12.39 -11.66
CA MET A 52 0.26 12.69 -13.01
C MET A 52 -0.53 11.91 -14.04
N MET A 53 -1.02 12.60 -15.05
CA MET A 53 -1.44 11.97 -16.29
C MET A 53 -0.26 11.91 -17.25
N THR A 54 0.12 10.71 -17.67
CA THR A 54 1.22 10.48 -18.60
C THR A 54 0.71 9.87 -19.90
N ALA A 55 1.57 9.87 -20.94
CA ALA A 55 1.28 9.16 -22.18
C ALA A 55 0.99 7.66 -21.98
N ASN A 56 1.42 7.08 -20.86
CA ASN A 56 1.29 5.65 -20.55
C ASN A 56 0.15 5.35 -19.56
N GLY A 57 -0.54 6.36 -19.06
CA GLY A 57 -1.61 6.28 -18.09
C GLY A 57 -1.36 7.13 -16.85
N MET A 58 -2.20 6.93 -15.85
CA MET A 58 -2.18 7.70 -14.62
C MET A 58 -1.14 7.17 -13.63
N LEU A 59 -0.38 8.09 -13.03
CA LEU A 59 0.56 7.81 -11.95
C LEU A 59 0.15 8.56 -10.69
N ASP A 60 0.14 7.86 -9.56
CA ASP A 60 0.02 8.44 -8.23
C ASP A 60 1.39 8.35 -7.55
N VAL A 61 2.01 9.50 -7.37
CA VAL A 61 3.39 9.63 -6.89
C VAL A 61 3.37 10.32 -5.53
N HIS A 62 3.99 9.70 -4.54
CA HIS A 62 4.12 10.23 -3.20
C HIS A 62 5.59 10.47 -2.89
N VAL A 63 5.89 11.65 -2.37
CA VAL A 63 7.27 12.09 -2.16
C VAL A 63 7.42 12.71 -0.77
N ILE A 64 8.47 12.30 -0.06
CA ILE A 64 8.95 13.00 1.14
C ILE A 64 10.25 13.69 0.76
N LEU A 65 10.28 15.01 0.90
CA LEU A 65 11.44 15.86 0.69
C LEU A 65 12.04 16.22 2.04
N VAL A 66 13.32 15.92 2.25
CA VAL A 66 14.03 16.15 3.51
C VAL A 66 15.25 17.02 3.27
N ASP A 67 15.34 18.14 3.97
CA ASP A 67 16.51 19.01 3.95
C ASP A 67 17.61 18.45 4.87
N LEU A 68 18.68 17.91 4.27
CA LEU A 68 19.82 17.36 5.01
C LEU A 68 20.69 18.43 5.69
N ASN A 69 20.41 19.73 5.47
CA ASN A 69 21.05 20.82 6.22
C ASN A 69 20.37 21.08 7.57
N GLU A 70 19.16 20.55 7.80
CA GLU A 70 18.49 20.72 9.07
C GLU A 70 19.13 19.82 10.13
N GLN A 71 19.74 20.42 11.15
CA GLN A 71 20.59 19.72 12.13
C GLN A 71 19.85 18.73 13.03
N HIS A 72 18.54 18.88 13.15
CA HIS A 72 17.71 18.06 14.03
C HIS A 72 16.98 16.94 13.27
N LEU A 73 17.20 16.83 11.97
CA LEU A 73 16.65 15.73 11.18
C LEU A 73 17.64 14.58 11.06
N TYR A 74 17.15 13.38 11.30
CA TYR A 74 17.90 12.14 11.18
C TYR A 74 17.18 11.17 10.23
N ILE A 75 17.95 10.50 9.42
CA ILE A 75 17.46 9.44 8.52
C ILE A 75 18.04 8.14 9.02
N GLU A 76 17.20 7.16 9.33
CA GLU A 76 17.66 5.90 9.90
C GLU A 76 16.92 4.70 9.30
N PRO A 77 17.64 3.59 9.06
CA PRO A 77 16.99 2.32 8.81
C PRO A 77 16.45 1.77 10.14
N VAL A 78 15.21 1.33 10.12
CA VAL A 78 14.51 0.77 11.29
C VAL A 78 13.89 -0.58 10.97
N THR A 79 13.82 -1.43 11.99
CA THR A 79 13.19 -2.76 11.94
C THR A 79 12.13 -2.85 13.03
N THR A 80 11.47 -4.00 13.15
CA THR A 80 10.55 -4.22 14.27
C THR A 80 11.29 -4.17 15.61
N SER A 81 10.62 -3.73 16.64
CA SER A 81 11.14 -3.70 18.01
C SER A 81 11.44 -5.08 18.59
N GLN A 82 10.96 -6.17 17.98
CA GLN A 82 11.06 -7.52 18.50
C GLN A 82 12.39 -8.21 18.17
N ASN A 83 12.87 -8.12 16.95
CA ASN A 83 14.21 -8.52 16.49
C ASN A 83 14.43 -8.17 15.00
N LEU A 84 15.71 -8.18 14.58
CA LEU A 84 16.14 -7.79 13.23
C LEU A 84 15.62 -8.68 12.10
N GLY A 85 15.26 -9.92 12.37
CA GLY A 85 14.81 -10.89 11.38
C GLY A 85 13.29 -10.99 11.24
N ARG A 86 12.51 -10.30 12.07
CA ARG A 86 11.05 -10.33 11.98
C ARG A 86 10.52 -9.25 11.03
N ARG A 87 9.39 -9.56 10.42
CA ARG A 87 8.69 -8.65 9.49
C ARG A 87 7.48 -8.04 10.17
N ASP A 88 7.22 -6.77 9.87
CA ASP A 88 5.96 -6.11 10.21
C ASP A 88 5.55 -5.12 9.10
N THR A 89 4.39 -4.49 9.25
CA THR A 89 3.96 -3.45 8.33
C THR A 89 4.87 -2.23 8.44
N THR A 90 5.10 -1.53 7.34
CA THR A 90 5.90 -0.30 7.33
C THR A 90 5.38 0.72 8.34
N SER A 91 4.06 0.82 8.51
CA SER A 91 3.45 1.73 9.48
C SER A 91 3.79 1.38 10.93
N ASN A 92 3.75 0.09 11.30
CA ASN A 92 4.12 -0.34 12.64
C ASN A 92 5.61 -0.10 12.91
N ILE A 93 6.48 -0.50 11.98
CA ILE A 93 7.94 -0.31 12.10
C ILE A 93 8.28 1.17 12.33
N LEU A 94 7.70 2.08 11.54
CA LEU A 94 7.99 3.52 11.64
C LEU A 94 7.34 4.14 12.88
N SER A 95 6.11 3.74 13.22
CA SER A 95 5.41 4.23 14.40
C SER A 95 6.11 3.82 15.70
N ASP A 96 6.47 2.54 15.83
CA ASP A 96 7.17 2.01 17.02
C ASP A 96 8.54 2.67 17.21
N ALA A 97 9.21 3.02 16.10
CA ALA A 97 10.48 3.74 16.14
C ALA A 97 10.33 5.24 16.42
N GLY A 98 9.12 5.81 16.32
CA GLY A 98 8.87 7.25 16.49
C GLY A 98 9.29 8.12 15.30
N ALA A 99 9.34 7.54 14.08
CA ALA A 99 9.62 8.28 12.87
C ALA A 99 8.44 9.21 12.51
N ILE A 100 8.70 10.40 12.00
CA ILE A 100 7.65 11.33 11.53
C ILE A 100 7.18 11.03 10.11
N ALA A 101 8.00 10.32 9.34
CA ALA A 101 7.68 9.84 8.00
C ALA A 101 8.67 8.74 7.59
N GLY A 102 8.37 8.01 6.52
CA GLY A 102 9.30 7.05 5.93
C GLY A 102 8.68 6.15 4.88
N ILE A 103 9.51 5.26 4.36
CA ILE A 103 9.16 4.31 3.29
C ILE A 103 9.69 2.91 3.63
N ASN A 104 9.11 1.85 3.05
CA ASN A 104 9.75 0.53 3.07
C ASN A 104 11.12 0.60 2.35
N ALA A 105 12.06 -0.27 2.72
CA ALA A 105 13.42 -0.13 2.22
C ALA A 105 13.94 -1.39 1.50
N ASP A 106 14.76 -2.22 2.16
CA ASP A 106 15.54 -3.28 1.51
C ASP A 106 14.68 -4.43 0.97
N PHE A 107 15.21 -5.09 -0.04
CA PHE A 107 14.73 -6.42 -0.43
C PHE A 107 14.97 -7.44 0.66
N PHE A 108 14.15 -8.46 0.71
CA PHE A 108 14.25 -9.48 1.76
C PHE A 108 13.80 -10.86 1.31
N GLY A 109 14.36 -11.88 1.93
CA GLY A 109 13.88 -13.24 1.78
C GLY A 109 12.57 -13.46 2.52
N MET A 110 11.53 -13.97 1.83
CA MET A 110 10.18 -14.13 2.40
C MET A 110 9.95 -15.48 3.10
N ALA A 111 10.85 -16.41 3.00
CA ALA A 111 10.63 -17.75 3.49
C ALA A 111 11.00 -17.91 4.98
N GLY A 112 10.14 -18.61 5.73
CA GLY A 112 10.34 -18.95 7.14
C GLY A 112 9.97 -17.84 8.14
N ALA A 113 10.15 -18.14 9.42
CA ALA A 113 9.86 -17.24 10.53
C ALA A 113 10.82 -16.05 10.60
N TYR A 114 12.04 -16.21 10.11
CA TYR A 114 13.07 -15.18 10.04
C TYR A 114 13.33 -14.82 8.58
N SER A 115 13.30 -13.53 8.30
CA SER A 115 13.65 -12.98 6.98
C SER A 115 15.09 -12.52 6.95
N VAL A 116 15.68 -12.47 5.76
CA VAL A 116 17.05 -12.01 5.52
C VAL A 116 17.04 -10.65 4.86
N HIS A 117 17.84 -9.72 5.35
CA HIS A 117 18.22 -8.50 4.65
C HIS A 117 19.15 -8.86 3.47
N PHE A 118 18.95 -8.24 2.33
CA PHE A 118 19.83 -8.47 1.19
C PHE A 118 21.05 -7.56 1.21
N GLY A 119 20.89 -6.31 1.54
CA GLY A 119 22.00 -5.38 1.66
C GLY A 119 22.48 -5.18 3.10
N PRO A 120 23.48 -4.31 3.29
CA PRO A 120 23.93 -3.90 4.61
C PRO A 120 22.88 -3.03 5.30
N MET A 121 22.81 -3.16 6.62
CA MET A 121 22.05 -2.26 7.48
C MET A 121 22.96 -1.75 8.59
N ALA A 122 23.15 -0.41 8.65
CA ALA A 122 23.95 0.22 9.68
C ALA A 122 23.28 1.51 10.18
N ARG A 123 23.53 1.86 11.45
CA ARG A 123 22.98 3.04 12.10
C ARG A 123 23.95 3.58 13.14
N GLU A 124 24.20 4.91 13.12
CA GLU A 124 25.05 5.61 14.12
C GLU A 124 26.44 4.95 14.33
N GLY A 125 27.07 4.51 13.23
CA GLY A 125 28.36 3.84 13.26
C GLY A 125 28.35 2.35 13.61
N GLU A 126 27.17 1.79 13.90
CA GLU A 126 27.02 0.37 14.21
C GLU A 126 26.46 -0.43 13.04
N VAL A 127 27.07 -1.57 12.76
CA VAL A 127 26.53 -2.55 11.83
C VAL A 127 25.42 -3.34 12.52
N LEU A 128 24.23 -3.30 11.96
CA LEU A 128 23.06 -4.04 12.47
C LEU A 128 22.89 -5.38 11.75
N ALA A 129 23.05 -5.41 10.43
CA ALA A 129 23.00 -6.64 9.64
C ALA A 129 23.89 -6.51 8.42
N LEU A 130 24.51 -7.60 8.01
CA LEU A 130 25.33 -7.69 6.79
C LEU A 130 25.13 -9.04 6.11
N ASN A 131 25.26 -9.04 4.78
CA ASN A 131 25.54 -10.22 3.97
C ASN A 131 26.85 -10.06 3.25
N THR A 132 27.56 -11.17 3.02
CA THR A 132 28.72 -11.21 2.14
C THR A 132 28.34 -11.79 0.78
N SER A 133 29.09 -11.46 -0.24
CA SER A 133 28.79 -11.76 -1.64
C SER A 133 28.93 -13.23 -2.05
N THR A 134 29.28 -14.13 -1.12
CA THR A 134 29.69 -15.49 -1.48
C THR A 134 28.57 -16.43 -1.95
N ASN A 135 27.31 -16.15 -1.65
CA ASN A 135 26.19 -17.04 -1.97
C ASN A 135 25.04 -16.43 -2.78
N TYR A 136 25.10 -15.16 -3.07
CA TYR A 136 24.09 -14.46 -3.87
C TYR A 136 24.83 -13.48 -4.77
N HIS A 137 24.32 -13.18 -5.93
CA HIS A 137 24.87 -12.18 -6.85
C HIS A 137 24.67 -10.75 -6.29
N TYR A 138 25.15 -10.47 -5.08
CA TYR A 138 24.96 -9.18 -4.38
C TYR A 138 25.71 -7.99 -5.01
N ASN A 139 26.54 -8.23 -6.01
CA ASN A 139 27.12 -7.18 -6.83
C ASN A 139 26.07 -6.37 -7.61
N GLU A 140 24.83 -6.82 -7.58
CA GLU A 140 23.71 -6.23 -8.30
C GLU A 140 22.81 -5.38 -7.39
N PHE A 141 23.06 -5.40 -6.05
CA PHE A 141 22.30 -4.64 -5.07
C PHE A 141 23.07 -3.41 -4.61
N ALA A 142 22.47 -2.23 -4.83
CA ALA A 142 23.05 -0.99 -4.38
C ALA A 142 22.80 -0.76 -2.89
N THR A 143 23.65 0.06 -2.29
CA THR A 143 23.52 0.54 -0.92
C THR A 143 23.38 2.04 -0.92
N PHE A 144 22.36 2.55 -0.26
CA PHE A 144 22.26 3.94 0.17
C PHE A 144 22.92 4.09 1.53
N PHE A 145 23.81 5.07 1.71
CA PHE A 145 24.26 5.45 3.03
C PHE A 145 24.48 6.96 3.18
N LEU A 146 24.26 7.44 4.40
CA LEU A 146 24.67 8.77 4.87
C LEU A 146 25.94 8.65 5.70
N ASP A 147 26.91 9.52 5.47
CA ASP A 147 28.04 9.68 6.38
C ASP A 147 27.66 10.55 7.61
N LEU A 148 28.59 10.71 8.56
CA LEU A 148 28.35 11.51 9.77
C LEU A 148 28.12 13.02 9.49
N GLN A 149 28.35 13.48 8.27
CA GLN A 149 28.06 14.83 7.81
C GLN A 149 26.77 14.92 6.98
N ASN A 150 25.94 13.85 6.99
CA ASN A 150 24.74 13.71 6.18
C ASN A 150 25.00 13.86 4.66
N ASN A 151 26.19 13.45 4.16
CA ASN A 151 26.39 13.34 2.73
C ASN A 151 25.83 12.00 2.25
N ALA A 152 24.91 12.06 1.31
CA ALA A 152 24.28 10.87 0.74
C ALA A 152 25.16 10.21 -0.30
N ASN A 153 25.23 8.89 -0.27
CA ASN A 153 26.02 8.08 -1.18
C ASN A 153 25.16 6.91 -1.71
N PHE A 154 25.32 6.60 -2.98
CA PHE A 154 24.64 5.51 -3.68
C PHE A 154 25.70 4.67 -4.39
N VAL A 155 25.94 3.46 -3.90
CA VAL A 155 27.10 2.65 -4.32
C VAL A 155 26.78 1.16 -4.35
N TYR A 156 27.54 0.40 -5.12
CA TYR A 156 27.55 -1.06 -5.02
C TYR A 156 28.62 -1.49 -4.00
N MET A 157 28.17 -1.81 -2.79
CA MET A 157 29.04 -2.15 -1.65
C MET A 157 29.04 -3.66 -1.42
N GLN A 158 30.21 -4.28 -1.55
CA GLN A 158 30.45 -5.67 -1.16
C GLN A 158 31.06 -5.72 0.23
N SER A 159 30.36 -6.30 1.17
CA SER A 159 30.82 -6.43 2.56
C SER A 159 31.60 -7.72 2.78
N ASP A 160 32.59 -7.70 3.68
CA ASP A 160 33.35 -8.86 4.16
C ASP A 160 33.34 -8.88 5.69
N ILE A 161 33.12 -10.06 6.28
CA ILE A 161 33.08 -10.27 7.71
C ILE A 161 34.30 -11.10 8.11
N ARG A 162 35.14 -10.56 8.99
CA ARG A 162 36.38 -11.20 9.43
C ARG A 162 36.35 -11.52 10.90
N PHE A 163 36.52 -12.77 11.23
CA PHE A 163 36.66 -13.22 12.60
C PHE A 163 38.12 -13.61 12.89
N TYR A 164 38.69 -13.01 13.91
CA TYR A 164 40.05 -13.27 14.37
C TYR A 164 40.01 -13.95 15.72
N ASN A 165 40.78 -15.04 15.88
CA ASN A 165 41.00 -15.73 17.13
C ASN A 165 42.51 -15.69 17.45
N ASN A 166 42.85 -15.16 18.61
CA ASN A 166 44.24 -14.88 18.98
C ASN A 166 45.05 -14.16 17.89
N GLY A 167 44.40 -13.19 17.25
CA GLY A 167 45.00 -12.40 16.17
C GLY A 167 45.09 -13.09 14.79
N VAL A 168 44.63 -14.33 14.65
CA VAL A 168 44.64 -15.09 13.40
C VAL A 168 43.24 -15.18 12.82
N ARG A 169 43.11 -14.90 11.50
CA ARG A 169 41.84 -15.11 10.79
C ARG A 169 41.62 -16.62 10.61
N ASN A 170 40.87 -17.22 11.50
CA ASN A 170 40.66 -18.67 11.58
C ASN A 170 39.42 -19.18 10.83
N VAL A 171 38.44 -18.33 10.57
CA VAL A 171 37.22 -18.67 9.86
C VAL A 171 37.18 -17.88 8.55
N ARG A 172 36.98 -18.60 7.45
CA ARG A 172 36.77 -18.01 6.13
C ARG A 172 35.30 -18.06 5.77
N ASP A 173 34.93 -17.25 4.80
CA ASP A 173 33.61 -17.30 4.16
C ASP A 173 32.44 -17.18 5.14
N ILE A 174 32.56 -16.27 6.13
CA ILE A 174 31.43 -15.92 7.01
C ILE A 174 30.39 -15.23 6.14
N ASN A 175 29.20 -15.82 6.04
CA ASN A 175 28.20 -15.42 5.07
C ASN A 175 27.38 -14.20 5.53
N ALA A 176 27.17 -14.06 6.82
CA ALA A 176 26.28 -13.01 7.31
C ALA A 176 26.55 -12.64 8.77
N PHE A 177 26.14 -11.43 9.14
CA PHE A 177 26.01 -10.95 10.49
C PHE A 177 24.55 -10.57 10.74
N ASN A 178 23.94 -11.09 11.81
CA ASN A 178 22.54 -10.91 12.20
C ASN A 178 21.52 -11.24 11.10
N ASN A 179 21.88 -12.17 10.22
CA ASN A 179 21.11 -12.45 9.02
C ASN A 179 21.07 -13.97 8.80
N ILE A 180 19.98 -14.59 9.26
CA ILE A 180 19.85 -16.05 9.31
C ILE A 180 19.01 -16.49 8.11
N GLY A 181 19.69 -16.89 7.04
CA GLY A 181 19.05 -17.40 5.82
C GLY A 181 18.31 -18.72 6.03
N HIS A 182 17.62 -19.14 4.97
CA HIS A 182 17.02 -20.48 4.92
C HIS A 182 18.08 -21.56 5.09
N ASN A 183 19.32 -21.21 4.76
CA ASN A 183 20.47 -22.09 4.65
C ASN A 183 21.58 -21.60 5.56
N LEU A 184 21.96 -22.41 6.54
CA LEU A 184 23.22 -22.26 7.25
C LEU A 184 24.30 -23.14 6.60
N TYR A 185 24.56 -22.92 5.32
CA TYR A 185 25.63 -23.64 4.60
C TYR A 185 27.02 -23.07 4.95
N TRP A 186 27.11 -21.77 5.20
CA TRP A 186 28.30 -21.05 5.63
C TRP A 186 28.18 -20.53 7.04
N PRO A 187 29.29 -20.25 7.75
CA PRO A 187 29.26 -19.64 9.07
C PRO A 187 28.49 -18.32 9.07
N VAL A 188 27.75 -18.08 10.13
CA VAL A 188 27.10 -16.80 10.41
C VAL A 188 27.44 -16.33 11.81
N ILE A 189 27.39 -15.04 12.04
CA ILE A 189 27.54 -14.45 13.36
C ILE A 189 26.22 -13.79 13.74
N ILE A 190 25.77 -14.00 14.96
CA ILE A 190 24.57 -13.38 15.51
C ILE A 190 24.86 -12.75 16.87
N ASP A 191 24.23 -11.61 17.14
CA ASP A 191 24.20 -10.99 18.44
C ASP A 191 22.78 -10.97 19.04
N HIS A 192 22.63 -10.44 20.26
CA HIS A 192 21.37 -10.41 20.99
C HIS A 192 20.24 -9.64 20.28
N ARG A 193 20.56 -8.74 19.33
CA ARG A 193 19.57 -8.00 18.52
C ARG A 193 18.82 -8.90 17.52
N ALA A 194 19.47 -9.98 17.09
CA ALA A 194 18.84 -10.96 16.20
C ALA A 194 17.98 -11.97 16.98
N MET A 195 18.48 -12.46 18.12
CA MET A 195 17.75 -13.37 19.00
C MET A 195 18.42 -13.47 20.40
N GLN A 196 17.68 -13.93 21.40
CA GLN A 196 18.21 -14.08 22.78
C GLN A 196 18.97 -15.36 23.01
N ASN A 197 18.64 -16.43 22.29
CA ASN A 197 19.26 -17.74 22.38
C ASN A 197 19.13 -18.52 21.08
N THR A 198 19.83 -19.66 20.96
CA THR A 198 19.85 -20.46 19.74
C THR A 198 18.79 -21.56 19.66
N ILE A 199 17.85 -21.66 20.61
CA ILE A 199 16.87 -22.76 20.68
C ILE A 199 16.09 -22.92 19.38
N ALA A 200 15.48 -21.83 18.87
CA ALA A 200 14.71 -21.88 17.64
C ALA A 200 15.58 -22.22 16.41
N LEU A 201 16.86 -21.82 16.44
CA LEU A 201 17.81 -22.11 15.40
C LEU A 201 18.23 -23.59 15.41
N ASP A 202 18.47 -24.15 16.61
CA ASP A 202 18.86 -25.55 16.78
C ASP A 202 17.72 -26.51 16.48
N HIS A 203 16.47 -26.12 16.73
CA HIS A 203 15.32 -26.87 16.26
C HIS A 203 15.28 -27.00 14.74
N ARG A 204 15.70 -25.96 14.03
CA ARG A 204 15.71 -25.92 12.57
C ARG A 204 16.96 -26.58 11.98
N PHE A 205 18.10 -26.47 12.65
CA PHE A 205 19.41 -26.98 12.24
C PHE A 205 20.07 -27.71 13.40
N PRO A 206 19.81 -29.01 13.59
CA PRO A 206 20.04 -29.67 14.87
C PRO A 206 21.51 -29.94 15.22
N LEU A 207 22.47 -29.74 14.32
CA LEU A 207 23.87 -30.11 14.56
C LEU A 207 24.83 -28.90 14.44
N LEU A 208 24.36 -27.70 14.78
CA LEU A 208 25.20 -26.50 14.75
C LEU A 208 26.19 -26.49 15.92
N THR A 209 27.41 -26.03 15.66
CA THR A 209 28.41 -25.71 16.67
C THR A 209 28.43 -24.19 16.90
N LYS A 210 28.47 -23.78 18.16
CA LYS A 210 28.46 -22.35 18.54
C LYS A 210 29.75 -22.01 19.28
N VAL A 211 30.33 -20.87 18.93
CA VAL A 211 31.43 -20.25 19.66
C VAL A 211 30.88 -18.94 20.24
N VAL A 212 30.68 -18.93 21.56
CA VAL A 212 30.18 -17.75 22.28
C VAL A 212 31.34 -16.84 22.61
N VAL A 213 31.23 -15.60 22.22
CA VAL A 213 32.19 -14.53 22.48
C VAL A 213 31.54 -13.47 23.35
N GLU A 214 32.15 -13.15 24.47
CA GLU A 214 31.70 -12.08 25.37
C GLU A 214 32.91 -11.24 25.79
N ASN A 215 32.79 -9.91 25.68
CA ASN A 215 33.86 -8.97 25.98
C ASN A 215 35.17 -9.32 25.25
N ASP A 216 35.09 -9.63 23.95
CA ASP A 216 36.21 -10.02 23.07
C ASP A 216 36.95 -11.31 23.52
N MET A 217 36.33 -12.17 24.33
CA MET A 217 36.86 -13.44 24.75
C MET A 217 35.92 -14.59 24.43
N ILE A 218 36.43 -15.74 23.99
CA ILE A 218 35.65 -16.97 23.86
C ILE A 218 35.34 -17.49 25.25
N THR A 219 34.06 -17.48 25.64
CA THR A 219 33.57 -17.92 26.92
C THR A 219 33.02 -19.34 26.87
N PHE A 220 32.56 -19.79 25.70
CA PHE A 220 32.02 -21.14 25.54
C PHE A 220 32.17 -21.65 24.09
N VAL A 221 32.38 -22.99 23.94
CA VAL A 221 32.40 -23.67 22.64
C VAL A 221 31.52 -24.90 22.75
N SER A 222 30.37 -24.87 22.10
CA SER A 222 29.36 -25.92 22.22
C SER A 222 29.75 -27.25 21.56
N MET A 223 29.10 -28.32 22.03
CA MET A 223 28.94 -29.51 21.19
C MET A 223 27.90 -29.25 20.10
N PRO A 224 27.86 -30.06 19.01
CA PRO A 224 26.82 -29.96 18.01
C PRO A 224 25.41 -30.11 18.59
N GLY A 225 24.51 -29.18 18.27
CA GLY A 225 23.13 -29.19 18.74
C GLY A 225 22.88 -28.66 20.13
N GLU A 226 23.93 -28.31 20.90
CA GLU A 226 23.78 -27.72 22.21
C GLU A 226 23.31 -26.26 22.14
N ASN A 227 22.20 -25.90 22.79
CA ASN A 227 21.68 -24.56 22.84
C ASN A 227 22.58 -23.62 23.65
N VAL A 228 22.67 -22.36 23.21
CA VAL A 228 23.42 -21.33 23.94
C VAL A 228 22.59 -20.05 24.02
N ASP A 229 22.78 -19.31 25.13
CA ASP A 229 22.32 -17.92 25.22
C ASP A 229 23.27 -17.00 24.46
N ILE A 230 22.75 -15.91 23.91
CA ILE A 230 23.53 -14.93 23.19
C ILE A 230 23.80 -13.74 24.12
N PRO A 231 25.08 -13.46 24.44
CA PRO A 231 25.43 -12.41 25.40
C PRO A 231 25.06 -11.01 24.86
N GLU A 232 24.62 -10.10 25.74
CA GLU A 232 24.35 -8.70 25.39
C GLU A 232 25.63 -7.97 24.95
N ASN A 233 26.76 -8.24 25.58
CA ASN A 233 28.07 -7.64 25.29
C ASN A 233 28.94 -8.56 24.43
N GLY A 234 28.33 -9.18 23.41
CA GLY A 234 29.04 -10.11 22.56
C GLY A 234 28.23 -10.66 21.41
N TYR A 235 28.64 -11.83 20.96
CA TYR A 235 28.03 -12.48 19.79
C TYR A 235 28.32 -13.98 19.79
N VAL A 236 27.62 -14.68 18.93
CA VAL A 236 27.83 -16.13 18.73
C VAL A 236 28.23 -16.37 17.27
N LEU A 237 29.38 -16.98 17.04
CA LEU A 237 29.75 -17.54 15.76
C LEU A 237 29.12 -18.93 15.63
N ILE A 238 28.33 -19.12 14.60
CA ILE A 238 27.60 -20.36 14.30
C ILE A 238 28.27 -21.07 13.15
N LEU A 239 28.70 -22.29 13.38
CA LEU A 239 29.34 -23.16 12.41
C LEU A 239 28.36 -24.26 11.99
N PRO A 240 28.07 -24.42 10.69
CA PRO A 240 27.25 -25.53 10.20
C PRO A 240 27.93 -26.88 10.45
N GLU A 241 27.13 -27.94 10.53
CA GLU A 241 27.59 -29.32 10.84
C GLU A 241 28.83 -29.73 10.03
N ARG A 242 28.80 -29.48 8.72
CA ARG A 242 29.91 -29.85 7.81
C ARG A 242 31.27 -29.20 8.17
N MET A 243 31.25 -28.14 8.97
CA MET A 243 32.43 -27.41 9.39
C MET A 243 32.90 -27.77 10.80
N HIS A 244 32.13 -28.58 11.55
CA HIS A 244 32.41 -28.93 12.93
C HIS A 244 33.80 -29.52 13.09
N THR A 245 34.12 -30.60 12.34
CA THR A 245 35.39 -31.35 12.49
C THR A 245 36.61 -30.49 12.16
N GLU A 246 36.49 -29.59 11.20
CA GLU A 246 37.62 -28.73 10.78
C GLU A 246 37.81 -27.52 11.69
N TYR A 247 36.72 -26.86 12.09
CA TYR A 247 36.82 -25.54 12.73
C TYR A 247 36.72 -25.60 14.24
N ARG A 248 35.90 -26.50 14.84
CA ARG A 248 35.75 -26.56 16.29
C ARG A 248 37.06 -26.72 17.07
N PRO A 249 38.02 -27.54 16.62
CA PRO A 249 39.32 -27.73 17.35
C PRO A 249 40.17 -26.43 17.37
N ARG A 250 39.83 -25.42 16.57
CA ARG A 250 40.57 -24.17 16.55
C ARG A 250 40.17 -23.22 17.68
N PHE A 251 39.08 -23.50 18.39
CA PHE A 251 38.53 -22.63 19.42
C PHE A 251 38.65 -23.25 20.79
N SER A 252 39.10 -22.45 21.76
CA SER A 252 39.17 -22.79 23.17
C SER A 252 38.71 -21.63 24.03
N VAL A 253 38.07 -21.93 25.15
CA VAL A 253 37.70 -20.92 26.15
C VAL A 253 38.96 -20.18 26.64
N GLY A 254 38.83 -18.87 26.79
CA GLY A 254 39.90 -17.96 27.19
C GLY A 254 40.73 -17.39 26.03
N GLN A 255 40.48 -17.77 24.80
CA GLN A 255 41.11 -17.13 23.62
C GLN A 255 40.45 -15.79 23.33
N THR A 256 41.25 -14.82 22.86
CA THR A 256 40.72 -13.54 22.37
C THR A 256 40.00 -13.74 21.03
N ALA A 257 38.90 -13.02 20.86
CA ALA A 257 38.12 -13.02 19.60
C ALA A 257 37.83 -11.60 19.21
N ARG A 258 38.02 -11.27 17.89
CA ARG A 258 37.74 -9.96 17.34
C ARG A 258 36.95 -10.10 16.06
N LEU A 259 35.88 -9.32 15.94
CA LEU A 259 35.08 -9.18 14.73
C LEU A 259 35.44 -7.88 14.01
N GLU A 260 35.56 -7.96 12.69
CA GLU A 260 35.85 -6.81 11.84
C GLU A 260 34.95 -6.83 10.59
N PHE A 261 34.34 -5.69 10.31
CA PHE A 261 33.53 -5.48 9.12
C PHE A 261 34.30 -4.61 8.13
N THR A 262 34.45 -5.07 6.89
CA THR A 262 35.12 -4.34 5.82
C THR A 262 34.27 -4.36 4.55
N ASN A 263 34.63 -3.58 3.54
CA ASN A 263 33.99 -3.58 2.23
C ASN A 263 34.97 -3.24 1.12
N ASN A 264 34.55 -3.48 -0.13
CA ASN A 264 35.35 -3.24 -1.34
C ASN A 264 35.67 -1.75 -1.59
N LEU A 265 34.97 -0.83 -0.96
CA LEU A 265 35.14 0.62 -1.12
C LEU A 265 36.02 1.23 -0.03
N ASN A 266 36.49 0.44 0.94
CA ASN A 266 37.21 0.87 2.13
C ASN A 266 36.47 1.95 2.93
N VAL A 267 35.15 1.93 2.91
CA VAL A 267 34.32 2.78 3.75
C VAL A 267 34.32 2.22 5.18
N ASP A 268 34.70 3.05 6.14
CA ASP A 268 34.64 2.69 7.55
C ASP A 268 33.19 2.77 8.04
N PHE A 269 32.62 1.61 8.45
CA PHE A 269 31.24 1.54 8.97
C PHE A 269 31.03 2.43 10.20
N SER A 270 32.03 2.67 11.03
CA SER A 270 31.94 3.57 12.18
C SER A 270 31.66 5.04 11.80
N ARG A 271 31.84 5.39 10.53
CA ARG A 271 31.57 6.74 9.97
C ARG A 271 30.25 6.80 9.21
N ILE A 272 29.47 5.75 9.22
CA ILE A 272 28.16 5.68 8.56
C ILE A 272 27.08 6.06 9.58
N GLN A 273 26.37 7.16 9.30
CA GLN A 273 25.18 7.58 10.08
C GLN A 273 24.01 6.64 9.86
N ALA A 274 23.75 6.27 8.61
CA ALA A 274 22.68 5.36 8.22
C ALA A 274 23.08 4.62 6.95
N ALA A 275 22.79 3.32 6.85
CA ALA A 275 22.90 2.57 5.63
C ALA A 275 21.77 1.56 5.48
N VAL A 276 21.28 1.41 4.27
CA VAL A 276 20.29 0.39 3.91
C VAL A 276 20.57 -0.13 2.50
N GLY A 277 20.35 -1.42 2.31
CA GLY A 277 20.37 -2.04 1.01
C GLY A 277 19.13 -1.71 0.18
N GLY A 278 19.20 -2.01 -1.10
CA GLY A 278 18.08 -1.87 -2.03
C GLY A 278 18.39 -2.59 -3.33
N GLY A 279 17.78 -2.17 -4.41
CA GLY A 279 18.00 -2.72 -5.74
C GLY A 279 19.17 -2.04 -6.47
N GLY A 280 19.02 -1.76 -7.75
CA GLY A 280 20.06 -1.09 -8.55
C GLY A 280 19.97 0.42 -8.51
N LEU A 281 21.03 1.07 -8.96
CA LEU A 281 21.02 2.50 -9.25
C LEU A 281 20.05 2.76 -10.42
N ILE A 282 19.25 3.82 -10.31
CA ILE A 282 18.35 4.28 -11.38
C ILE A 282 18.77 5.63 -11.94
N LEU A 283 19.50 6.42 -11.15
CA LEU A 283 20.02 7.72 -11.53
C LEU A 283 21.45 7.88 -10.97
N GLN A 284 22.39 8.35 -11.77
CA GLN A 284 23.74 8.68 -11.34
C GLN A 284 24.22 9.93 -12.04
N ARG A 285 24.64 10.95 -11.27
CA ARG A 285 25.09 12.26 -11.78
C ARG A 285 24.11 12.92 -12.76
N GLY A 286 22.81 12.74 -12.53
CA GLY A 286 21.73 13.26 -13.37
C GLY A 286 21.39 12.40 -14.60
N GLU A 287 22.15 11.34 -14.87
CA GLU A 287 21.92 10.44 -16.00
C GLU A 287 21.20 9.16 -15.55
N THR A 288 20.23 8.70 -16.35
CA THR A 288 19.51 7.46 -16.08
C THR A 288 20.44 6.25 -16.22
N VAL A 289 20.47 5.39 -15.20
CA VAL A 289 21.22 4.15 -15.18
C VAL A 289 20.28 2.99 -15.43
N ASN A 290 20.62 2.11 -16.37
CA ASN A 290 19.86 0.89 -16.68
C ASN A 290 20.57 -0.38 -16.18
N ASP A 291 21.40 -0.26 -15.18
CA ASP A 291 22.28 -1.31 -14.67
C ASP A 291 21.71 -1.86 -13.36
N SER A 292 20.54 -2.48 -13.42
CA SER A 292 20.02 -3.15 -12.24
C SER A 292 19.81 -4.63 -12.52
N GLY A 293 20.65 -5.47 -11.93
CA GLY A 293 20.51 -6.92 -11.98
C GLY A 293 19.24 -7.43 -11.31
N VAL A 294 18.57 -6.59 -10.51
CA VAL A 294 17.30 -6.89 -9.81
C VAL A 294 16.24 -5.91 -10.27
N ALA A 295 15.79 -6.07 -11.49
CA ALA A 295 14.74 -5.22 -12.03
C ALA A 295 13.63 -6.05 -12.67
N PRO A 296 12.50 -6.27 -11.97
CA PRO A 296 11.33 -6.78 -12.66
C PRO A 296 10.99 -5.82 -13.80
N SER A 297 10.95 -6.35 -15.03
CA SER A 297 10.57 -5.59 -16.21
C SER A 297 9.13 -5.10 -16.12
N GLY A 298 8.79 -4.02 -16.81
CA GLY A 298 7.44 -3.49 -16.87
C GLY A 298 7.10 -2.51 -15.74
N ARG A 299 5.82 -2.13 -15.74
CA ARG A 299 5.25 -1.17 -14.80
C ARG A 299 4.78 -1.86 -13.54
N HIS A 300 5.29 -1.41 -12.42
CA HIS A 300 4.95 -1.93 -11.10
C HIS A 300 4.87 -0.78 -10.09
N PRO A 301 4.24 -0.99 -8.91
CA PRO A 301 4.48 -0.11 -7.77
C PRO A 301 5.97 -0.05 -7.49
N ARG A 302 6.50 1.14 -7.19
CA ARG A 302 7.94 1.36 -6.99
C ARG A 302 8.21 2.15 -5.74
N THR A 303 9.32 1.83 -5.09
CA THR A 303 9.90 2.62 -3.99
C THR A 303 11.31 3.00 -4.38
N ALA A 304 11.73 4.23 -4.10
CA ALA A 304 13.08 4.70 -4.37
C ALA A 304 13.52 5.77 -3.39
N VAL A 305 14.83 5.92 -3.26
CA VAL A 305 15.49 7.02 -2.54
C VAL A 305 16.51 7.68 -3.45
N GLY A 306 16.57 9.01 -3.41
CA GLY A 306 17.53 9.81 -4.19
C GLY A 306 17.93 11.07 -3.46
N VAL A 307 18.90 11.77 -4.01
CA VAL A 307 19.43 13.02 -3.44
C VAL A 307 19.67 14.05 -4.53
N ASN A 308 19.38 15.30 -4.19
CA ASN A 308 19.91 16.46 -4.88
C ASN A 308 21.16 16.93 -4.12
N HIS A 309 22.34 16.61 -4.66
CA HIS A 309 23.60 16.99 -4.00
C HIS A 309 23.80 18.51 -3.90
N ASN A 310 23.27 19.28 -4.86
CA ASN A 310 23.45 20.75 -4.87
C ASN A 310 22.67 21.45 -3.75
N THR A 311 21.44 21.01 -3.51
CA THR A 311 20.57 21.55 -2.46
C THR A 311 20.63 20.77 -1.16
N ARG A 312 21.30 19.60 -1.15
CA ARG A 312 21.34 18.64 -0.05
C ARG A 312 19.94 18.19 0.38
N GLN A 313 19.06 17.95 -0.59
CA GLN A 313 17.71 17.46 -0.37
C GLN A 313 17.63 15.96 -0.63
N LEU A 314 17.26 15.18 0.36
CA LEU A 314 16.92 13.76 0.20
C LEU A 314 15.48 13.65 -0.31
N ILE A 315 15.26 12.73 -1.21
CA ILE A 315 13.97 12.48 -1.87
C ILE A 315 13.62 11.01 -1.64
N MET A 316 12.60 10.75 -0.83
CA MET A 316 12.02 9.42 -0.69
C MET A 316 10.74 9.37 -1.50
N MET A 317 10.58 8.37 -2.36
CA MET A 317 9.47 8.34 -3.32
C MET A 317 8.83 6.96 -3.40
N THR A 318 7.49 6.95 -3.47
CA THR A 318 6.72 5.78 -3.89
C THR A 318 5.85 6.14 -5.08
N VAL A 319 5.68 5.20 -5.99
CA VAL A 319 4.74 5.27 -7.11
C VAL A 319 3.78 4.10 -6.98
N ASP A 320 2.49 4.39 -6.86
CA ASP A 320 1.46 3.36 -6.82
C ASP A 320 1.32 2.62 -8.16
N GLY A 321 0.74 1.43 -8.14
CA GLY A 321 0.53 0.65 -9.36
C GLY A 321 -0.40 -0.54 -9.15
N ARG A 322 -0.73 -1.23 -10.25
CA ARG A 322 -1.60 -2.42 -10.29
C ARG A 322 -3.07 -2.15 -9.95
N SER A 323 -3.47 -0.90 -9.78
CA SER A 323 -4.84 -0.49 -9.47
C SER A 323 -5.20 0.82 -10.18
N HIS A 324 -5.49 1.88 -9.44
CA HIS A 324 -5.80 3.22 -9.94
C HIS A 324 -4.61 3.89 -10.65
N SER A 325 -3.39 3.49 -10.33
CA SER A 325 -2.14 3.93 -10.95
C SER A 325 -1.54 2.79 -11.79
N VAL A 326 -1.01 3.11 -12.97
CA VAL A 326 -0.43 2.11 -13.88
C VAL A 326 0.93 1.60 -13.41
N GLY A 327 1.54 2.27 -12.41
CA GLY A 327 2.90 1.99 -11.98
C GLY A 327 3.97 2.54 -12.92
N ALA A 328 5.22 2.43 -12.52
CA ALA A 328 6.36 2.96 -13.26
C ALA A 328 7.38 1.86 -13.61
N THR A 329 8.05 2.02 -14.75
CA THR A 329 9.32 1.34 -15.04
C THR A 329 10.46 2.00 -14.24
N HIS A 330 11.63 1.38 -14.15
CA HIS A 330 12.79 2.00 -13.52
C HIS A 330 13.25 3.28 -14.24
N ALA A 331 13.17 3.31 -15.57
CA ALA A 331 13.52 4.50 -16.36
C ALA A 331 12.56 5.67 -16.09
N GLU A 332 11.27 5.40 -15.97
CA GLU A 332 10.28 6.43 -15.60
C GLU A 332 10.46 6.88 -14.15
N MET A 333 10.78 5.97 -13.24
CA MET A 333 11.10 6.34 -11.86
C MET A 333 12.32 7.27 -11.80
N ALA A 334 13.38 6.99 -12.57
CA ALA A 334 14.55 7.86 -12.69
C ALA A 334 14.17 9.25 -13.24
N GLU A 335 13.31 9.31 -14.26
CA GLU A 335 12.82 10.56 -14.82
C GLU A 335 12.01 11.38 -13.78
N ILE A 336 11.11 10.73 -13.05
CA ILE A 336 10.34 11.40 -12.01
C ILE A 336 11.28 11.90 -10.90
N MET A 337 12.25 11.10 -10.46
CA MET A 337 13.27 11.52 -9.48
C MET A 337 14.05 12.75 -9.96
N ARG A 338 14.46 12.79 -11.23
CA ARG A 338 15.17 13.91 -11.85
C ARG A 338 14.31 15.19 -11.85
N ARG A 339 13.01 15.08 -12.09
CA ARG A 339 12.07 16.21 -12.00
C ARG A 339 11.99 16.81 -10.59
N TYR A 340 12.18 15.99 -9.57
CA TYR A 340 12.32 16.44 -8.18
C TYR A 340 13.75 16.92 -7.85
N GLY A 341 14.63 16.96 -8.86
CA GLY A 341 15.99 17.48 -8.74
C GLY A 341 17.01 16.46 -8.27
N ALA A 342 16.68 15.17 -8.19
CA ALA A 342 17.65 14.15 -7.83
C ALA A 342 18.81 14.12 -8.84
N THR A 343 20.04 14.03 -8.32
CA THR A 343 21.27 13.79 -9.10
C THR A 343 21.66 12.32 -9.05
N ASP A 344 21.41 11.68 -7.93
CA ASP A 344 21.65 10.25 -7.72
C ASP A 344 20.44 9.62 -7.04
N ALA A 345 20.12 8.38 -7.44
CA ALA A 345 19.01 7.63 -6.88
C ALA A 345 19.15 6.11 -7.11
N MET A 346 18.55 5.35 -6.20
CA MET A 346 18.41 3.90 -6.33
C MET A 346 16.96 3.48 -6.04
N HIS A 347 16.55 2.37 -6.63
CA HIS A 347 15.27 1.77 -6.26
C HIS A 347 15.41 0.87 -5.03
N LEU A 348 14.35 0.80 -4.25
CA LEU A 348 14.18 -0.06 -3.10
C LEU A 348 13.19 -1.19 -3.42
N ASP A 349 12.81 -2.01 -2.44
CA ASP A 349 11.83 -3.07 -2.67
C ASP A 349 10.48 -2.47 -3.08
N GLY A 350 9.98 -2.95 -4.20
CA GLY A 350 8.78 -2.46 -4.86
C GLY A 350 7.60 -3.43 -4.78
N GLY A 351 6.70 -3.31 -5.75
CA GLY A 351 5.53 -4.18 -5.83
C GLY A 351 4.61 -4.05 -4.63
N GLY A 352 4.21 -5.17 -4.03
CA GLY A 352 3.35 -5.20 -2.85
C GLY A 352 3.98 -4.61 -1.58
N SER A 353 5.31 -4.45 -1.54
CA SER A 353 6.02 -3.82 -0.42
C SER A 353 5.95 -2.30 -0.44
N THR A 354 5.69 -1.69 -1.60
CA THR A 354 5.64 -0.23 -1.78
C THR A 354 4.69 0.43 -0.79
N THR A 355 5.25 1.09 0.21
CA THR A 355 4.48 1.76 1.28
C THR A 355 5.21 3.01 1.74
N MET A 356 4.48 4.13 1.77
CA MET A 356 4.91 5.38 2.40
C MET A 356 4.02 5.70 3.58
N VAL A 357 4.62 6.13 4.67
CA VAL A 357 3.91 6.50 5.91
C VAL A 357 4.28 7.93 6.27
N THR A 358 3.31 8.70 6.70
CA THR A 358 3.48 10.05 7.23
C THR A 358 2.73 10.22 8.54
N GLN A 359 3.26 11.07 9.40
CA GLN A 359 2.56 11.46 10.62
C GLN A 359 1.57 12.57 10.31
N LEU A 360 0.31 12.35 10.61
CA LEU A 360 -0.74 13.36 10.51
C LEU A 360 -0.64 14.39 11.65
N PRO A 361 -1.23 15.58 11.50
CA PRO A 361 -1.45 16.47 12.63
C PRO A 361 -2.10 15.71 13.79
N GLY A 362 -1.56 15.87 14.99
CA GLY A 362 -2.01 15.08 16.16
C GLY A 362 -1.17 13.83 16.44
N GLY A 363 -0.16 13.51 15.62
CA GLY A 363 0.83 12.46 15.89
C GLY A 363 0.46 11.06 15.42
N ARG A 364 -0.71 10.88 14.81
CA ARG A 364 -1.12 9.57 14.26
C ARG A 364 -0.40 9.28 12.94
N HIS A 365 0.14 8.07 12.79
CA HIS A 365 0.70 7.61 11.54
C HIS A 365 -0.40 7.18 10.56
N SER A 366 -0.20 7.52 9.29
CA SER A 366 -1.10 7.14 8.20
C SER A 366 -0.29 6.64 7.01
N VAL A 367 -0.80 5.62 6.33
CA VAL A 367 -0.27 5.19 5.04
C VAL A 367 -0.69 6.21 3.99
N ALA A 368 0.29 6.85 3.36
CA ALA A 368 0.06 7.95 2.43
C ALA A 368 -0.31 7.46 1.02
N ASN A 369 0.20 6.31 0.61
CA ASN A 369 -0.03 5.70 -0.70
C ASN A 369 -1.06 4.55 -0.63
N THR A 370 -1.33 3.89 -1.76
CA THR A 370 -2.25 2.73 -1.85
C THR A 370 -1.48 1.45 -2.13
N PRO A 371 -1.17 0.63 -1.10
CA PRO A 371 -0.47 -0.64 -1.28
C PRO A 371 -1.21 -1.61 -2.20
N SER A 372 -0.51 -2.20 -3.17
CA SER A 372 -1.11 -2.98 -4.26
C SER A 372 -1.62 -4.37 -3.87
N ASP A 373 -1.28 -4.88 -2.69
CA ASP A 373 -1.73 -6.18 -2.19
C ASP A 373 -3.08 -6.10 -1.44
N GLY A 374 -3.79 -4.95 -1.53
CA GLY A 374 -5.03 -4.69 -0.81
C GLY A 374 -4.83 -4.26 0.65
N GLY A 375 -3.59 -4.24 1.11
CA GLY A 375 -3.10 -3.79 2.42
C GLY A 375 -1.59 -3.77 2.43
N GLN A 376 -0.99 -3.32 3.54
CA GLN A 376 0.45 -3.30 3.67
C GLN A 376 1.03 -4.72 3.72
N ARG A 377 2.04 -5.00 2.90
CA ARG A 377 2.88 -6.19 3.05
C ARG A 377 3.76 -6.03 4.29
N ARG A 378 3.95 -7.12 5.05
CA ARG A 378 4.94 -7.14 6.12
C ARG A 378 6.33 -7.21 5.53
N VAL A 379 7.16 -6.19 5.83
CA VAL A 379 8.54 -5.99 5.35
C VAL A 379 9.53 -6.14 6.49
N ILE A 380 10.81 -6.27 6.16
CA ILE A 380 11.85 -6.50 7.16
C ILE A 380 12.35 -5.20 7.78
N ASN A 381 12.40 -4.12 7.01
CA ASN A 381 12.86 -2.81 7.44
C ASN A 381 12.19 -1.66 6.69
N ALA A 382 12.37 -0.48 7.21
CA ALA A 382 11.94 0.79 6.62
C ALA A 382 13.06 1.83 6.74
N LEU A 383 13.02 2.86 5.92
CA LEU A 383 13.87 4.05 6.04
C LEU A 383 13.02 5.18 6.60
N GLY A 384 13.30 5.58 7.84
CA GLY A 384 12.54 6.56 8.61
C GLY A 384 13.21 7.94 8.64
N VAL A 385 12.39 8.98 8.74
CA VAL A 385 12.76 10.37 9.01
C VAL A 385 12.39 10.70 10.45
N PHE A 386 13.33 11.22 11.21
CA PHE A 386 13.17 11.55 12.63
C PHE A 386 13.42 13.02 12.88
N ASN A 387 12.57 13.64 13.67
CA ASN A 387 12.82 14.97 14.23
C ASN A 387 13.28 14.82 15.68
N ARG A 388 14.55 15.11 15.95
CA ARG A 388 15.16 15.07 17.28
C ARG A 388 15.40 16.47 17.85
N ALA A 389 14.74 17.50 17.29
CA ALA A 389 14.80 18.83 17.86
C ALA A 389 14.29 18.82 19.31
N PRO A 390 14.99 19.45 20.26
CA PRO A 390 14.46 19.62 21.60
C PRO A 390 13.14 20.38 21.53
N VAL A 391 12.16 19.95 22.32
CA VAL A 391 10.87 20.64 22.40
C VAL A 391 11.10 22.04 22.94
N GLY A 392 10.77 23.03 22.11
CA GLY A 392 10.90 24.43 22.40
C GLY A 392 9.65 25.06 23.04
N SER A 393 9.60 26.38 23.12
CA SER A 393 8.40 27.10 23.51
C SER A 393 7.35 27.02 22.43
N MET A 394 6.08 26.99 22.84
CA MET A 394 4.94 26.99 21.93
C MET A 394 4.95 28.23 21.05
N GLN A 395 4.96 28.01 19.73
CA GLN A 395 4.90 29.08 18.72
C GLN A 395 3.49 29.18 18.14
N ARG A 396 2.75 28.09 18.13
CA ARG A 396 1.41 28.01 17.53
C ARG A 396 0.55 27.03 18.30
N LEU A 397 -0.71 27.41 18.52
CA LEU A 397 -1.77 26.50 18.91
C LEU A 397 -2.34 25.83 17.65
N THR A 398 -2.63 24.56 17.71
CA THR A 398 -3.23 23.80 16.60
C THR A 398 -4.45 23.04 17.10
N LEU A 399 -5.55 23.11 16.34
CA LEU A 399 -6.72 22.28 16.49
C LEU A 399 -6.76 21.27 15.33
N ALA A 400 -6.53 20.02 15.63
CA ALA A 400 -6.61 18.92 14.65
C ALA A 400 -7.91 18.13 14.86
N MET A 401 -8.62 17.87 13.78
CA MET A 401 -9.75 16.94 13.74
C MET A 401 -9.30 15.60 13.16
N ASP A 402 -9.87 14.50 13.63
CA ASP A 402 -9.60 13.16 13.10
C ASP A 402 -10.11 13.01 11.66
N GLU A 403 -11.14 13.76 11.28
CA GLU A 403 -11.69 13.84 9.93
C GLU A 403 -12.11 15.27 9.61
N THR A 404 -11.98 15.67 8.35
CA THR A 404 -12.48 16.97 7.86
C THR A 404 -13.82 16.88 7.15
N ARG A 405 -14.23 15.67 6.76
CA ARG A 405 -15.56 15.36 6.18
C ARG A 405 -16.36 14.59 7.22
N ALA A 406 -17.47 15.15 7.66
CA ALA A 406 -18.30 14.65 8.74
C ALA A 406 -19.68 14.22 8.24
N VAL A 407 -20.35 13.38 9.00
CA VAL A 407 -21.78 13.10 8.84
C VAL A 407 -22.52 13.81 9.96
N VAL A 408 -23.63 14.46 9.63
CA VAL A 408 -24.52 15.11 10.61
C VAL A 408 -24.94 14.09 11.69
N GLY A 409 -24.76 14.46 12.95
CA GLY A 409 -25.07 13.63 14.12
C GLY A 409 -23.97 12.61 14.49
N VAL A 410 -22.86 12.53 13.75
CA VAL A 410 -21.72 11.66 14.07
C VAL A 410 -20.62 12.49 14.72
N PRO A 411 -20.19 12.19 15.96
CA PRO A 411 -19.16 12.94 16.65
C PRO A 411 -17.76 12.68 16.04
N LEU A 412 -17.00 13.74 15.83
CA LEU A 412 -15.60 13.75 15.40
C LEU A 412 -14.70 14.05 16.58
N VAL A 413 -13.53 13.43 16.65
CA VAL A 413 -12.55 13.72 17.70
C VAL A 413 -11.71 14.94 17.30
N GLY A 414 -11.68 15.94 18.18
CA GLY A 414 -10.80 17.10 18.06
C GLY A 414 -9.73 17.05 19.14
N ALA A 415 -8.48 17.40 18.77
CA ALA A 415 -7.35 17.50 19.68
C ALA A 415 -6.67 18.86 19.54
N ALA A 416 -6.54 19.56 20.66
CA ALA A 416 -5.75 20.78 20.74
C ALA A 416 -4.36 20.49 21.28
N PHE A 417 -3.34 21.08 20.67
CA PHE A 417 -1.94 20.99 21.13
C PHE A 417 -1.14 22.19 20.64
N GLY A 418 -0.07 22.50 21.36
CA GLY A 418 0.90 23.48 20.91
C GLY A 418 1.87 22.87 19.90
N GLU A 419 2.48 23.70 19.09
CA GLU A 419 3.61 23.35 18.22
C GLU A 419 4.73 24.38 18.40
N ASP A 420 5.97 23.89 18.44
CA ASP A 420 7.15 24.76 18.45
C ASP A 420 7.63 25.12 17.03
N ALA A 421 8.79 25.76 16.92
CA ALA A 421 9.41 26.14 15.64
C ALA A 421 9.78 24.95 14.74
N PHE A 422 9.89 23.75 15.29
CA PHE A 422 10.22 22.51 14.58
C PHE A 422 8.98 21.64 14.31
N LEU A 423 7.79 22.13 14.69
CA LEU A 423 6.52 21.42 14.68
C LEU A 423 6.47 20.22 15.65
N ASN A 424 7.32 20.23 16.69
CA ASN A 424 7.17 19.31 17.80
C ASN A 424 5.86 19.60 18.52
N ARG A 425 5.12 18.54 18.80
CA ARG A 425 3.88 18.64 19.57
C ARG A 425 4.19 18.96 21.03
N ILE A 426 3.54 19.99 21.55
CA ILE A 426 3.61 20.40 22.94
C ILE A 426 2.26 20.10 23.58
N PRO A 427 2.20 19.21 24.59
CA PRO A 427 0.99 19.05 25.38
C PRO A 427 0.58 20.36 26.03
N LEU A 428 -0.72 20.66 26.02
CA LEU A 428 -1.23 21.84 26.73
C LEU A 428 -1.19 21.59 28.25
N ASP A 429 -0.84 22.60 29.00
CA ASP A 429 -0.88 22.56 30.46
C ASP A 429 -2.35 22.48 30.93
N PRO A 430 -2.75 21.42 31.64
CA PRO A 430 -4.13 21.27 32.12
C PRO A 430 -4.56 22.35 33.13
N ALA A 431 -3.62 23.09 33.69
CA ALA A 431 -3.92 24.23 34.56
C ALA A 431 -4.39 25.48 33.80
N VAL A 432 -4.15 25.54 32.48
CA VAL A 432 -4.63 26.59 31.61
C VAL A 432 -5.92 26.16 30.95
N GLU A 433 -6.95 26.95 31.09
CA GLU A 433 -8.27 26.63 30.50
C GLU A 433 -8.17 26.48 28.98
N THR A 434 -8.68 25.35 28.49
CA THR A 434 -8.81 25.06 27.06
C THR A 434 -10.29 25.01 26.70
N VAL A 435 -10.74 25.95 25.86
CA VAL A 435 -12.15 26.06 25.51
C VAL A 435 -12.35 25.85 24.01
N PHE A 436 -13.28 24.97 23.67
CA PHE A 436 -13.63 24.66 22.29
C PHE A 436 -14.96 25.35 21.94
N PHE A 437 -14.99 25.95 20.76
CA PHE A 437 -16.17 26.64 20.23
C PHE A 437 -16.50 26.14 18.83
N ALA A 438 -17.76 26.28 18.45
CA ALA A 438 -18.19 26.30 17.07
C ALA A 438 -18.63 27.74 16.75
N GLU A 439 -18.26 28.29 15.58
CA GLU A 439 -18.64 29.62 15.16
C GLU A 439 -20.17 29.78 15.09
N ASP A 440 -20.87 28.71 14.64
CA ASP A 440 -22.33 28.58 14.71
C ASP A 440 -22.71 27.63 15.87
N PRO A 441 -23.16 28.14 17.03
CA PRO A 441 -23.55 27.31 18.16
C PRO A 441 -24.79 26.45 17.92
N GLU A 442 -25.63 26.80 16.94
CA GLU A 442 -26.81 26.00 16.55
C GLU A 442 -26.42 24.92 15.50
N GLY A 443 -25.28 25.10 14.82
CA GLY A 443 -24.78 24.18 13.81
C GLY A 443 -24.16 22.90 14.37
N GLY A 444 -23.72 22.92 15.64
CA GLY A 444 -23.11 21.78 16.30
C GLY A 444 -22.63 22.11 17.72
N PHE A 445 -22.17 21.09 18.44
CA PHE A 445 -21.69 21.26 19.80
C PHE A 445 -20.47 20.40 20.11
N TRP A 446 -19.67 20.85 21.07
CA TRP A 446 -18.55 20.14 21.64
C TRP A 446 -18.94 19.42 22.92
N GLN A 447 -18.56 18.15 23.07
CA GLN A 447 -18.67 17.38 24.29
C GLN A 447 -17.47 16.42 24.40
N ASP A 448 -16.77 16.43 25.53
CA ASP A 448 -15.65 15.53 25.83
C ASP A 448 -14.58 15.46 24.71
N GLY A 449 -14.20 16.61 24.16
CA GLY A 449 -13.21 16.72 23.08
C GLY A 449 -13.74 16.22 21.71
N ARG A 450 -15.06 16.10 21.57
CA ARG A 450 -15.72 15.68 20.34
C ARG A 450 -16.68 16.75 19.84
N PHE A 451 -16.61 17.05 18.57
CA PHE A 451 -17.56 17.93 17.90
C PHE A 451 -18.64 17.10 17.17
N THR A 452 -19.91 17.40 17.44
CA THR A 452 -21.03 16.78 16.74
C THR A 452 -21.73 17.82 15.89
N PRO A 453 -21.66 17.76 14.56
CA PRO A 453 -22.40 18.66 13.67
C PRO A 453 -23.89 18.31 13.68
N LEU A 454 -24.76 19.32 13.77
CA LEU A 454 -26.22 19.16 13.77
C LEU A 454 -26.85 19.54 12.43
N ARG A 455 -26.13 20.27 11.58
CA ARG A 455 -26.59 20.72 10.26
C ARG A 455 -25.55 20.38 9.19
N PRO A 456 -25.96 20.13 7.94
CA PRO A 456 -25.02 20.01 6.83
C PRO A 456 -24.39 21.38 6.50
N GLY A 457 -23.18 21.35 5.92
CA GLY A 457 -22.44 22.54 5.52
C GLY A 457 -21.08 22.66 6.22
N GLN A 458 -20.40 23.78 5.97
CA GLN A 458 -19.11 24.08 6.59
C GLN A 458 -19.31 24.55 8.03
N HIS A 459 -18.51 23.98 8.95
CA HIS A 459 -18.43 24.41 10.35
C HIS A 459 -17.01 24.88 10.62
N ASN A 460 -16.86 26.12 11.06
CA ASN A 460 -15.62 26.66 11.57
C ASN A 460 -15.53 26.36 13.06
N LEU A 461 -14.48 25.70 13.47
CA LEU A 461 -14.24 25.23 14.82
C LEU A 461 -13.05 25.97 15.39
N GLU A 462 -13.15 26.41 16.62
CA GLU A 462 -12.13 27.17 17.33
C GLU A 462 -11.73 26.49 18.61
N VAL A 463 -10.48 26.69 18.99
CA VAL A 463 -9.99 26.41 20.34
C VAL A 463 -9.22 27.60 20.85
N TRP A 464 -9.45 27.91 22.11
CA TRP A 464 -8.73 28.93 22.86
C TRP A 464 -7.96 28.28 24.00
N TYR A 465 -6.70 28.71 24.16
CA TYR A 465 -5.81 28.29 25.23
C TYR A 465 -5.08 29.51 25.76
N GLY A 466 -5.53 29.99 26.93
CA GLY A 466 -5.12 31.33 27.40
C GLY A 466 -5.53 32.44 26.42
N ASP A 467 -4.53 33.16 25.92
CA ASP A 467 -4.67 34.22 24.90
C ASP A 467 -4.46 33.73 23.46
N GLN A 468 -4.09 32.45 23.26
CA GLN A 468 -3.88 31.87 21.95
C GLN A 468 -5.15 31.26 21.37
N ARG A 469 -5.31 31.37 20.06
CA ARG A 469 -6.45 30.86 19.28
C ARG A 469 -6.01 30.04 18.10
N ALA A 470 -6.65 28.92 17.88
CA ALA A 470 -6.54 28.16 16.63
C ALA A 470 -7.93 27.93 16.03
N VAL A 471 -7.97 27.88 14.71
CA VAL A 471 -9.19 27.64 13.92
C VAL A 471 -8.94 26.49 12.95
N THR A 472 -9.95 25.64 12.79
CA THR A 472 -10.01 24.64 11.75
C THR A 472 -11.41 24.60 11.18
N SER A 473 -11.61 23.96 10.04
CA SER A 473 -12.94 23.78 9.48
C SER A 473 -13.18 22.31 9.11
N ILE A 474 -14.45 21.89 9.24
CA ILE A 474 -14.95 20.63 8.74
C ILE A 474 -16.14 20.90 7.82
N HIS A 475 -16.43 19.96 6.95
CA HIS A 475 -17.67 19.98 6.17
C HIS A 475 -18.56 18.82 6.58
N ALA A 476 -19.77 19.12 7.08
CA ALA A 476 -20.74 18.11 7.49
C ALA A 476 -21.75 17.84 6.38
N TYR A 477 -22.07 16.58 6.18
CA TYR A 477 -22.98 16.09 5.15
C TYR A 477 -24.20 15.44 5.76
N ALA A 478 -25.37 15.69 5.18
CA ALA A 478 -26.55 14.89 5.45
C ALA A 478 -26.40 13.52 4.78
N LEU A 479 -26.50 12.45 5.56
CA LEU A 479 -26.35 11.09 5.05
C LEU A 479 -27.60 10.66 4.27
N ALA A 480 -27.43 10.17 3.05
CA ALA A 480 -28.47 9.56 2.23
C ALA A 480 -28.48 8.04 2.32
N GLU A 481 -27.30 7.42 2.37
CA GLU A 481 -27.13 5.97 2.39
C GLU A 481 -25.96 5.59 3.30
N LEU A 482 -26.13 4.55 4.10
CA LEU A 482 -25.09 3.89 4.89
C LEU A 482 -24.71 2.58 4.21
N GLN A 483 -23.43 2.29 4.12
CA GLN A 483 -22.90 1.06 3.53
C GLN A 483 -22.03 0.32 4.52
N ILE A 484 -22.26 -1.00 4.62
CA ILE A 484 -21.43 -1.93 5.40
C ILE A 484 -20.38 -2.54 4.48
N ARG A 485 -19.16 -2.63 4.93
CA ARG A 485 -18.01 -3.22 4.22
C ARG A 485 -17.37 -4.34 5.05
N PRO A 486 -17.12 -5.54 4.46
CA PRO A 486 -17.50 -5.96 3.11
C PRO A 486 -19.03 -6.04 2.94
N ALA A 487 -19.52 -5.92 1.69
CA ALA A 487 -20.94 -5.96 1.37
C ALA A 487 -21.60 -7.30 1.67
N SER A 488 -20.83 -8.35 1.85
CA SER A 488 -21.25 -9.67 2.35
C SER A 488 -20.13 -10.31 3.13
N VAL A 489 -20.44 -11.10 4.15
CA VAL A 489 -19.47 -11.77 5.02
C VAL A 489 -19.69 -13.28 4.97
N SER A 490 -18.63 -14.04 4.72
CA SER A 490 -18.65 -15.51 4.78
C SER A 490 -17.49 -16.00 5.63
N LEU A 491 -17.79 -16.67 6.73
CA LEU A 491 -16.80 -17.09 7.74
C LEU A 491 -16.99 -18.58 8.07
N LEU A 492 -15.91 -19.25 8.41
CA LEU A 492 -15.98 -20.49 9.17
C LEU A 492 -16.23 -20.17 10.66
N GLU A 493 -16.71 -21.15 11.43
CA GLU A 493 -16.88 -20.99 12.88
C GLU A 493 -15.54 -20.65 13.55
N GLY A 494 -15.55 -19.68 14.44
CA GLY A 494 -14.36 -19.18 15.16
C GLY A 494 -13.55 -18.13 14.41
N GLU A 495 -13.86 -17.85 13.14
CA GLU A 495 -13.15 -16.81 12.39
C GLU A 495 -13.67 -15.41 12.72
N ARG A 496 -12.83 -14.43 12.40
CA ARG A 496 -13.07 -13.00 12.64
C ARG A 496 -13.14 -12.22 11.33
N ALA A 497 -13.97 -11.19 11.30
CA ALA A 497 -14.04 -10.26 10.17
C ALA A 497 -14.10 -8.81 10.67
N ALA A 498 -13.22 -7.97 10.18
CA ALA A 498 -13.32 -6.53 10.40
C ALA A 498 -14.46 -5.95 9.56
N ILE A 499 -15.36 -5.21 10.20
CA ILE A 499 -16.50 -4.53 9.56
C ILE A 499 -16.19 -3.03 9.59
N SER A 500 -16.32 -2.39 8.44
CA SER A 500 -16.17 -0.95 8.30
C SER A 500 -17.41 -0.34 7.66
N PHE A 501 -17.51 0.97 7.75
CA PHE A 501 -18.68 1.70 7.28
C PHE A 501 -18.25 2.84 6.37
N SER A 502 -19.06 3.11 5.37
CA SER A 502 -18.96 4.28 4.51
C SER A 502 -20.37 4.81 4.25
N GLY A 503 -20.47 6.06 3.89
CA GLY A 503 -21.75 6.68 3.58
C GLY A 503 -21.73 7.38 2.23
N VAL A 504 -22.92 7.60 1.69
CA VAL A 504 -23.17 8.50 0.59
C VAL A 504 -24.05 9.62 1.11
N ALA A 505 -23.61 10.84 0.96
CA ALA A 505 -24.38 12.03 1.34
C ALA A 505 -25.52 12.32 0.35
N VAL A 506 -26.45 13.18 0.74
CA VAL A 506 -27.59 13.60 -0.10
C VAL A 506 -27.13 14.23 -1.43
N ASP A 507 -25.98 14.92 -1.43
CA ASP A 507 -25.37 15.49 -2.63
C ASP A 507 -24.52 14.47 -3.43
N GLY A 508 -24.59 13.19 -3.07
CA GLY A 508 -23.81 12.12 -3.70
C GLY A 508 -22.36 11.99 -3.21
N SER A 509 -21.90 12.88 -2.33
CA SER A 509 -20.55 12.84 -1.80
C SER A 509 -20.29 11.55 -1.02
N PRO A 510 -19.17 10.83 -1.25
CA PRO A 510 -18.75 9.76 -0.35
C PRO A 510 -18.26 10.37 0.96
N VAL A 511 -18.75 9.86 2.09
CA VAL A 511 -18.39 10.37 3.41
C VAL A 511 -17.89 9.24 4.31
N PRO A 512 -16.85 9.47 5.12
CA PRO A 512 -16.42 8.51 6.12
C PRO A 512 -17.49 8.41 7.22
N VAL A 513 -17.72 7.20 7.70
CA VAL A 513 -18.62 6.94 8.82
C VAL A 513 -17.80 6.19 9.88
N PRO A 514 -17.09 6.91 10.77
CA PRO A 514 -16.19 6.28 11.75
C PRO A 514 -16.95 5.54 12.85
N ALA A 515 -18.20 5.91 13.11
CA ALA A 515 -19.02 5.31 14.15
C ALA A 515 -20.46 5.08 13.68
N VAL A 516 -21.02 3.98 14.09
CA VAL A 516 -22.42 3.61 13.88
C VAL A 516 -23.07 3.22 15.19
N THR A 517 -24.40 3.25 15.25
CA THR A 517 -25.18 2.73 16.36
C THR A 517 -25.92 1.48 15.91
N GLY A 518 -26.41 0.68 16.86
CA GLY A 518 -27.21 -0.51 16.56
C GLY A 518 -26.48 -1.56 15.73
N LEU A 519 -25.14 -1.65 15.85
CA LEU A 519 -24.37 -2.69 15.19
C LEU A 519 -24.72 -4.04 15.82
N THR A 520 -25.39 -4.88 15.04
CA THR A 520 -25.91 -6.18 15.52
C THR A 520 -25.85 -7.21 14.40
N VAL A 521 -25.94 -8.49 14.78
CA VAL A 521 -26.14 -9.61 13.87
C VAL A 521 -27.47 -10.30 14.16
N SER A 522 -28.16 -10.70 13.13
CA SER A 522 -29.40 -11.46 13.24
C SER A 522 -29.35 -12.72 12.36
N PRO A 523 -29.61 -13.91 12.92
CA PRO A 523 -29.81 -14.23 14.34
C PRO A 523 -28.56 -14.04 15.22
N ALA A 524 -28.75 -13.70 16.49
CA ALA A 524 -27.65 -13.38 17.42
C ALA A 524 -26.69 -14.55 17.70
N TYR A 525 -27.11 -15.79 17.48
CA TYR A 525 -26.26 -16.97 17.66
C TYR A 525 -25.14 -17.10 16.62
N LEU A 526 -25.17 -16.31 15.54
CA LEU A 526 -24.12 -16.36 14.50
C LEU A 526 -22.78 -15.82 15.01
N GLY A 527 -22.80 -14.91 15.97
CA GLY A 527 -21.57 -14.34 16.52
C GLY A 527 -21.80 -13.10 17.37
N VAL A 528 -20.69 -12.48 17.73
CA VAL A 528 -20.65 -11.26 18.56
C VAL A 528 -19.73 -10.21 17.94
N PHE A 529 -19.91 -8.95 18.29
CA PHE A 529 -19.03 -7.86 17.93
C PHE A 529 -18.12 -7.47 19.10
N GLU A 530 -16.82 -7.35 18.84
CA GLU A 530 -15.84 -6.67 19.68
C GLU A 530 -15.41 -5.39 18.95
N GLY A 531 -16.00 -4.26 19.33
CA GLY A 531 -15.87 -3.04 18.51
C GLY A 531 -16.47 -3.23 17.12
N ASN A 532 -15.67 -3.04 16.10
CA ASN A 532 -16.06 -3.27 14.70
C ASN A 532 -15.60 -4.65 14.16
N GLU A 533 -15.06 -5.51 15.01
CA GLU A 533 -14.67 -6.86 14.62
C GLU A 533 -15.80 -7.85 14.95
N PHE A 534 -16.28 -8.56 13.95
CA PHE A 534 -17.26 -9.64 14.12
C PHE A 534 -16.54 -10.96 14.37
N ILE A 535 -16.93 -11.67 15.42
CA ILE A 535 -16.41 -12.98 15.78
C ILE A 535 -17.52 -14.01 15.58
N SER A 536 -17.32 -14.93 14.65
CA SER A 536 -18.30 -15.96 14.35
C SER A 536 -18.34 -17.05 15.44
N THR A 537 -19.51 -17.53 15.81
CA THR A 537 -19.67 -18.54 16.88
C THR A 537 -20.37 -19.81 16.44
N ARG A 538 -21.42 -19.72 15.67
CA ARG A 538 -22.23 -20.88 15.27
C ARG A 538 -22.68 -20.78 13.82
N SER A 539 -22.72 -21.93 13.14
CA SER A 539 -23.19 -22.05 11.76
C SER A 539 -24.62 -21.55 11.57
N GLY A 540 -24.80 -20.86 10.47
CA GLY A 540 -26.09 -20.33 10.04
C GLY A 540 -25.96 -19.18 9.07
N ALA A 541 -27.07 -18.60 8.68
CA ALA A 541 -27.10 -17.45 7.79
C ALA A 541 -28.04 -16.37 8.34
N GLY A 542 -27.77 -15.12 7.98
CA GLY A 542 -28.51 -13.98 8.45
C GLY A 542 -27.98 -12.67 7.89
N TYR A 543 -28.03 -11.61 8.67
CA TYR A 543 -27.53 -10.30 8.27
C TYR A 543 -26.90 -9.54 9.45
N ILE A 544 -25.94 -8.69 9.13
CA ILE A 544 -25.42 -7.62 10.00
C ILE A 544 -26.27 -6.39 9.75
N SER A 545 -26.60 -5.65 10.79
CA SER A 545 -27.26 -4.34 10.70
C SER A 545 -26.48 -3.26 11.42
N ALA A 546 -26.50 -2.05 10.86
CA ALA A 546 -25.91 -0.86 11.43
C ALA A 546 -26.79 0.36 11.14
N MET A 547 -26.67 1.43 11.94
CA MET A 547 -27.44 2.65 11.72
C MET A 547 -26.69 3.92 12.11
N VAL A 548 -27.01 5.01 11.43
CA VAL A 548 -26.61 6.38 11.77
C VAL A 548 -27.89 7.24 11.75
N GLY A 549 -28.32 7.72 12.90
CA GLY A 549 -29.63 8.38 13.03
C GLY A 549 -30.76 7.47 12.56
N ALA A 550 -31.52 7.91 11.56
CA ALA A 550 -32.60 7.12 10.95
C ALA A 550 -32.14 6.22 9.79
N ILE A 551 -30.91 6.39 9.30
CA ILE A 551 -30.37 5.64 8.15
C ILE A 551 -29.87 4.27 8.61
N ARG A 552 -30.36 3.21 7.97
CA ARG A 552 -30.03 1.82 8.28
C ARG A 552 -29.37 1.14 7.10
N ALA A 553 -28.38 0.30 7.38
CA ALA A 553 -27.74 -0.58 6.42
C ALA A 553 -27.78 -2.03 6.88
N TYR A 554 -27.76 -2.94 5.92
CA TYR A 554 -27.75 -4.37 6.15
C TYR A 554 -26.73 -5.03 5.21
N ALA A 555 -26.03 -6.05 5.72
CA ALA A 555 -25.13 -6.88 4.92
C ALA A 555 -25.40 -8.37 5.22
N PRO A 556 -25.55 -9.22 4.21
CA PRO A 556 -25.69 -10.66 4.43
C PRO A 556 -24.45 -11.25 5.11
N ILE A 557 -24.70 -12.18 6.01
CA ILE A 557 -23.65 -12.96 6.67
C ILE A 557 -24.01 -14.44 6.65
N SER A 558 -23.01 -15.27 6.39
CA SER A 558 -23.07 -16.72 6.48
C SER A 558 -21.90 -17.23 7.30
N VAL A 559 -22.17 -18.06 8.29
CA VAL A 559 -21.16 -18.66 9.17
C VAL A 559 -21.23 -20.18 9.04
N GLY A 560 -20.05 -20.82 8.96
CA GLY A 560 -19.91 -22.26 8.88
C GLY A 560 -19.63 -22.75 7.46
N GLY A 561 -19.23 -24.02 7.35
CA GLY A 561 -18.92 -24.65 6.08
C GLY A 561 -19.59 -26.01 5.97
N PHE A 562 -20.57 -26.17 5.08
CA PHE A 562 -21.13 -27.48 4.75
C PHE A 562 -20.14 -28.22 3.84
N PRO A 563 -19.63 -29.39 4.27
CA PRO A 563 -18.66 -30.11 3.48
C PRO A 563 -19.31 -30.85 2.32
N GLN A 564 -18.68 -30.79 1.17
CA GLN A 564 -18.94 -31.66 0.02
C GLN A 564 -17.64 -32.35 -0.33
N THR A 565 -17.63 -33.67 -0.23
CA THR A 565 -16.46 -34.48 -0.56
C THR A 565 -16.16 -34.39 -2.07
N LEU A 566 -14.88 -34.15 -2.37
CA LEU A 566 -14.34 -34.14 -3.73
C LEU A 566 -13.60 -35.48 -3.98
N ASN A 567 -13.76 -36.05 -5.15
CA ASN A 567 -13.15 -37.33 -5.48
C ASN A 567 -11.70 -37.11 -5.98
N MET A 568 -10.73 -37.50 -5.21
CA MET A 568 -9.31 -37.45 -5.57
C MET A 568 -8.86 -38.59 -6.47
N ALA A 569 -9.67 -39.01 -7.44
CA ALA A 569 -9.27 -39.97 -8.46
C ALA A 569 -8.40 -39.30 -9.54
N ASN A 570 -7.76 -40.10 -10.39
CA ASN A 570 -6.94 -39.65 -11.52
C ASN A 570 -5.79 -38.71 -11.12
N THR A 571 -5.06 -39.13 -10.09
CA THR A 571 -3.90 -38.41 -9.61
C THR A 571 -2.61 -38.96 -10.20
N SER A 572 -1.63 -38.03 -10.41
CA SER A 572 -0.30 -38.38 -10.85
C SER A 572 0.74 -37.56 -10.09
N PHE A 573 2.00 -38.03 -10.19
CA PHE A 573 3.12 -37.31 -9.60
C PHE A 573 3.78 -36.38 -10.62
N LEU A 574 4.08 -35.14 -10.21
CA LEU A 574 4.92 -34.22 -10.93
C LEU A 574 5.88 -33.56 -9.93
N SER A 575 6.99 -33.04 -10.38
CA SER A 575 7.98 -32.41 -9.53
C SER A 575 8.62 -31.17 -10.15
N TYR A 576 9.21 -30.36 -9.32
CA TYR A 576 10.03 -29.23 -9.71
C TYR A 576 11.22 -29.06 -8.75
N PRO A 577 12.42 -28.91 -9.23
CA PRO A 577 12.89 -29.25 -10.61
C PRO A 577 12.74 -30.74 -10.93
N ALA A 578 12.98 -31.12 -12.17
CA ALA A 578 12.78 -32.52 -12.64
C ALA A 578 13.65 -33.57 -11.94
N TYR A 579 14.67 -33.17 -11.22
CA TYR A 579 15.51 -34.09 -10.43
C TYR A 579 14.90 -34.48 -9.07
N VAL A 580 13.82 -33.82 -8.62
CA VAL A 580 13.03 -34.28 -7.49
C VAL A 580 12.21 -35.49 -7.97
N VAL A 581 12.46 -36.66 -7.38
CA VAL A 581 11.79 -37.90 -7.78
C VAL A 581 10.78 -38.33 -6.72
N GLY A 582 9.72 -39.01 -7.14
CA GLY A 582 8.69 -39.46 -6.23
C GLY A 582 7.58 -40.21 -6.92
N ASN A 583 6.55 -40.56 -6.19
CA ASN A 583 5.33 -41.17 -6.69
C ASN A 583 4.09 -40.77 -5.87
N VAL A 584 2.94 -40.89 -6.50
CA VAL A 584 1.63 -40.79 -5.85
C VAL A 584 0.87 -42.08 -6.13
N ARG A 585 0.36 -42.73 -5.09
CA ARG A 585 -0.41 -43.97 -5.20
C ARG A 585 -1.38 -44.13 -4.03
N PRO A 586 -2.50 -44.80 -4.25
CA PRO A 586 -3.36 -45.23 -3.15
C PRO A 586 -2.62 -46.19 -2.20
N GLY A 587 -2.83 -46.04 -0.92
CA GLY A 587 -2.22 -46.93 0.08
C GLY A 587 -2.82 -46.74 1.46
N GLU A 588 -2.74 -47.77 2.27
CA GLU A 588 -3.18 -47.72 3.66
C GLU A 588 -2.14 -46.97 4.53
N VAL A 589 -2.59 -45.94 5.27
CA VAL A 589 -1.78 -45.20 6.24
C VAL A 589 -2.56 -45.12 7.52
N GLN A 590 -2.08 -45.81 8.56
CA GLN A 590 -2.74 -45.90 9.88
C GLN A 590 -4.25 -46.16 9.81
N GLY A 591 -4.62 -47.21 9.06
CA GLY A 591 -6.01 -47.68 8.95
C GLY A 591 -6.90 -46.91 7.98
N ARG A 592 -6.35 -45.93 7.21
CA ARG A 592 -7.08 -45.16 6.21
C ARG A 592 -6.51 -45.38 4.83
N MET A 593 -7.37 -45.70 3.86
CA MET A 593 -6.99 -45.68 2.43
C MET A 593 -6.84 -44.24 1.95
N ALA A 594 -5.65 -43.78 1.69
CA ALA A 594 -5.29 -42.40 1.38
C ALA A 594 -4.43 -42.32 0.09
N MET A 595 -4.33 -41.15 -0.50
CA MET A 595 -3.36 -40.91 -1.55
C MET A 595 -2.02 -40.59 -0.90
N ARG A 596 -1.13 -41.57 -0.99
CA ARG A 596 0.24 -41.51 -0.43
C ARG A 596 1.18 -40.89 -1.45
N MET A 597 1.85 -39.80 -1.07
CA MET A 597 2.90 -39.15 -1.87
C MET A 597 4.23 -39.36 -1.18
N GLU A 598 5.14 -40.04 -1.88
CA GLU A 598 6.52 -40.23 -1.49
C GLU A 598 7.40 -39.40 -2.41
N TYR A 599 8.37 -38.69 -1.85
CA TYR A 599 9.27 -37.85 -2.65
C TYR A 599 10.64 -37.77 -2.03
N LEU A 600 11.66 -37.65 -2.90
CA LEU A 600 13.05 -37.47 -2.55
C LEU A 600 13.50 -36.07 -2.93
N LEU A 601 13.92 -35.31 -1.95
CA LEU A 601 14.59 -34.03 -2.17
C LEU A 601 16.08 -34.24 -2.25
N VAL A 602 16.74 -33.43 -3.06
CA VAL A 602 18.20 -33.41 -3.15
C VAL A 602 18.73 -32.13 -2.52
N GLN A 603 20.00 -32.15 -2.16
CA GLN A 603 20.66 -30.95 -1.67
C GLN A 603 20.63 -29.84 -2.75
N SER A 604 19.94 -28.75 -2.48
CA SER A 604 19.80 -27.62 -3.41
C SER A 604 19.39 -26.36 -2.69
N PRO A 605 19.99 -25.20 -3.00
CA PRO A 605 19.53 -23.91 -2.48
C PRO A 605 18.25 -23.43 -3.16
N SER A 606 17.83 -24.07 -4.24
CA SER A 606 16.66 -23.68 -5.03
C SER A 606 15.37 -24.33 -4.51
N THR A 607 14.25 -23.70 -4.80
CA THR A 607 12.93 -24.25 -4.50
C THR A 607 12.78 -25.64 -5.13
N GLN A 608 12.29 -26.58 -4.34
CA GLN A 608 11.92 -27.91 -4.75
C GLN A 608 10.45 -28.19 -4.37
N ALA A 609 9.72 -28.85 -5.24
CA ALA A 609 8.32 -29.17 -5.00
C ALA A 609 7.94 -30.55 -5.52
N ALA A 610 7.10 -31.24 -4.77
CA ALA A 610 6.48 -32.50 -5.12
C ALA A 610 4.97 -32.29 -5.24
N TYR A 611 4.43 -32.57 -6.41
CA TYR A 611 3.02 -32.32 -6.75
C TYR A 611 2.23 -33.61 -6.83
N LEU A 612 1.07 -33.61 -6.18
CA LEU A 612 -0.06 -34.48 -6.52
C LEU A 612 -0.90 -33.67 -7.52
N THR A 613 -0.97 -34.10 -8.75
CA THR A 613 -1.74 -33.44 -9.82
C THR A 613 -3.02 -34.18 -10.13
N PHE A 614 -4.06 -33.47 -10.54
CA PHE A 614 -5.32 -34.00 -11.01
C PHE A 614 -5.40 -33.83 -12.54
N ASP A 615 -5.68 -34.91 -13.29
CA ASP A 615 -5.85 -34.88 -14.74
C ASP A 615 -7.06 -35.73 -15.14
N PRO A 616 -8.17 -35.09 -15.61
CA PRO A 616 -8.37 -33.64 -15.67
C PRO A 616 -8.41 -32.95 -14.29
N ALA A 617 -8.24 -31.61 -14.26
CA ALA A 617 -8.38 -30.82 -13.06
C ALA A 617 -9.73 -31.09 -12.38
N LEU A 618 -9.73 -31.21 -11.07
CA LEU A 618 -10.91 -31.55 -10.28
C LEU A 618 -11.84 -30.35 -10.16
N GLU A 619 -13.08 -30.50 -10.64
CA GLU A 619 -14.09 -29.44 -10.51
C GLU A 619 -14.53 -29.24 -9.06
N ILE A 620 -14.67 -27.98 -8.68
CA ILE A 620 -15.22 -27.54 -7.40
C ILE A 620 -16.46 -26.69 -7.72
N PRO A 621 -17.65 -27.31 -7.72
CA PRO A 621 -18.88 -26.65 -8.18
C PRO A 621 -19.30 -25.52 -7.23
N ARG A 622 -20.15 -24.61 -7.70
CA ARG A 622 -20.69 -23.47 -6.94
C ARG A 622 -19.57 -22.55 -6.43
N SER A 623 -19.82 -21.81 -5.34
CA SER A 623 -18.88 -20.84 -4.72
C SER A 623 -18.50 -21.32 -3.33
N PRO A 624 -17.52 -22.22 -3.17
CA PRO A 624 -17.04 -22.64 -1.86
C PRO A 624 -16.21 -21.53 -1.20
N ILE A 625 -16.21 -21.52 0.13
CA ILE A 625 -15.41 -20.56 0.94
C ILE A 625 -14.00 -21.07 1.23
N ALA A 626 -13.84 -22.40 1.30
CA ALA A 626 -12.55 -23.03 1.61
C ALA A 626 -12.49 -24.48 1.08
N LEU A 627 -11.28 -25.03 1.03
CA LEU A 627 -11.02 -26.46 0.90
C LEU A 627 -10.47 -26.98 2.22
N ARG A 628 -10.94 -28.15 2.64
CA ARG A 628 -10.50 -28.88 3.83
C ARG A 628 -9.89 -30.21 3.42
N LEU A 629 -8.77 -30.59 4.03
CA LEU A 629 -8.02 -31.77 3.69
C LEU A 629 -7.48 -32.43 4.97
N GLN A 630 -7.58 -33.76 5.10
CA GLN A 630 -6.87 -34.50 6.11
C GLN A 630 -5.50 -34.89 5.56
N VAL A 631 -4.44 -34.54 6.29
CA VAL A 631 -3.05 -34.73 5.91
C VAL A 631 -2.35 -35.59 6.96
N TYR A 632 -1.73 -36.67 6.52
CA TYR A 632 -0.77 -37.39 7.33
C TYR A 632 0.59 -36.72 7.13
N GLY A 633 1.05 -36.01 8.16
CA GLY A 633 2.32 -35.28 8.13
C GLY A 633 3.47 -36.17 8.56
N ASP A 634 4.66 -35.83 8.09
CA ASP A 634 5.95 -36.47 8.41
C ASP A 634 6.88 -35.59 9.27
N GLY A 635 6.38 -34.41 9.74
CA GLY A 635 7.17 -33.46 10.51
C GLY A 635 8.24 -32.73 9.70
N SER A 636 8.15 -32.74 8.37
CA SER A 636 9.16 -32.15 7.47
C SER A 636 9.29 -30.63 7.55
N GLY A 637 8.28 -29.96 8.08
CA GLY A 637 8.24 -28.48 8.07
C GLY A 637 8.00 -27.89 6.66
N HIS A 638 7.70 -28.70 5.66
CA HIS A 638 7.46 -28.22 4.31
C HIS A 638 6.10 -27.53 4.20
N TRP A 639 6.00 -26.57 3.29
CA TRP A 639 4.79 -25.81 3.00
C TRP A 639 3.84 -26.64 2.14
N LEU A 640 2.58 -26.81 2.56
CA LEU A 640 1.54 -27.50 1.80
C LEU A 640 0.61 -26.51 1.12
N ARG A 641 0.59 -26.53 -0.19
CA ARG A 641 -0.15 -25.61 -1.04
C ARG A 641 -1.07 -26.32 -2.03
N GLY A 642 -2.00 -25.55 -2.59
CA GLY A 642 -2.79 -25.94 -3.75
C GLY A 642 -2.78 -24.85 -4.84
N ARG A 643 -3.11 -25.24 -6.07
CA ARG A 643 -3.40 -24.29 -7.13
C ARG A 643 -4.82 -24.51 -7.64
N VAL A 644 -5.60 -23.43 -7.60
CA VAL A 644 -6.97 -23.42 -8.12
C VAL A 644 -7.09 -22.43 -9.27
N HIS A 645 -8.04 -22.67 -10.15
CA HIS A 645 -8.38 -21.76 -11.24
C HIS A 645 -9.81 -21.30 -11.08
N ASP A 646 -10.08 -20.02 -11.30
CA ASP A 646 -11.41 -19.44 -11.28
C ASP A 646 -12.15 -19.67 -12.60
N ALA A 647 -13.42 -19.28 -12.69
CA ALA A 647 -14.24 -19.42 -13.90
C ALA A 647 -13.68 -18.67 -15.13
N ASN A 648 -12.81 -17.67 -14.94
CA ASN A 648 -12.12 -16.95 -16.01
C ASN A 648 -10.79 -17.62 -16.41
N GLY A 649 -10.41 -18.73 -15.75
CA GLY A 649 -9.15 -19.42 -15.98
C GLY A 649 -7.94 -18.80 -15.27
N ASN A 650 -8.11 -17.78 -14.41
CA ASN A 650 -7.01 -17.22 -13.65
C ASN A 650 -6.55 -18.19 -12.57
N SER A 651 -5.23 -18.33 -12.43
CA SER A 651 -4.62 -19.21 -11.42
C SER A 651 -4.47 -18.51 -10.09
N HIS A 652 -4.85 -19.18 -9.01
CA HIS A 652 -4.69 -18.73 -7.64
C HIS A 652 -3.98 -19.79 -6.81
N LEU A 653 -3.01 -19.36 -6.00
CA LEU A 653 -2.33 -20.25 -5.06
C LEU A 653 -3.04 -20.16 -3.71
N ILE A 654 -3.30 -21.32 -3.11
CA ILE A 654 -3.94 -21.43 -1.79
C ILE A 654 -3.01 -22.20 -0.85
N ASP A 655 -3.03 -21.84 0.43
CA ASP A 655 -2.17 -22.43 1.45
C ASP A 655 -3.01 -23.23 2.43
N PHE A 656 -2.79 -24.56 2.47
CA PHE A 656 -3.38 -25.44 3.48
C PHE A 656 -2.67 -25.29 4.83
N THR A 657 -1.35 -25.26 4.82
CA THR A 657 -0.51 -24.86 5.97
C THR A 657 0.85 -24.40 5.48
N GLN A 658 1.44 -23.45 6.17
CA GLN A 658 2.79 -22.95 5.85
C GLN A 658 3.91 -23.88 6.32
N SER A 659 3.58 -24.86 7.18
CA SER A 659 4.53 -25.84 7.70
C SER A 659 3.79 -27.12 8.08
N VAL A 660 4.23 -28.24 7.54
CA VAL A 660 3.82 -29.58 7.99
C VAL A 660 4.79 -30.01 9.08
N ASP A 661 4.68 -29.40 10.27
CA ASP A 661 5.53 -29.65 11.44
C ASP A 661 4.96 -30.71 12.40
N PHE A 662 3.84 -31.33 12.03
CA PHE A 662 3.17 -32.40 12.74
C PHE A 662 3.48 -33.77 12.14
N THR A 663 3.38 -34.80 12.96
CA THR A 663 3.44 -36.22 12.57
C THR A 663 2.10 -36.91 12.85
N GLY A 664 1.59 -37.68 11.84
CA GLY A 664 0.27 -38.29 11.94
C GLY A 664 -0.83 -37.45 11.24
N TRP A 665 -2.11 -37.80 11.50
CA TRP A 665 -3.24 -37.18 10.85
C TRP A 665 -3.65 -35.85 11.47
N GLU A 666 -3.63 -34.79 10.67
CA GLU A 666 -4.22 -33.50 10.99
C GLU A 666 -5.15 -33.00 9.90
N THR A 667 -6.10 -32.15 10.28
CA THR A 667 -7.03 -31.50 9.35
C THR A 667 -6.56 -30.08 9.08
N VAL A 668 -6.31 -29.77 7.82
CA VAL A 668 -5.89 -28.44 7.37
C VAL A 668 -6.93 -27.82 6.45
N THR A 669 -7.02 -26.49 6.43
CA THR A 669 -8.03 -25.78 5.66
C THR A 669 -7.39 -24.62 4.90
N ALA A 670 -7.63 -24.55 3.60
CA ALA A 670 -7.20 -23.45 2.73
C ALA A 670 -8.38 -22.59 2.31
N ARG A 671 -8.34 -21.30 2.58
CA ARG A 671 -9.32 -20.33 2.08
C ARG A 671 -9.21 -20.19 0.56
N LEU A 672 -10.36 -20.11 -0.10
CA LEU A 672 -10.43 -19.79 -1.52
C LEU A 672 -10.45 -18.27 -1.74
N PRO A 673 -9.90 -17.80 -2.86
CA PRO A 673 -9.89 -16.37 -3.17
C PRO A 673 -11.30 -15.86 -3.48
N HIS A 674 -11.54 -14.56 -3.30
CA HIS A 674 -12.73 -13.88 -3.81
C HIS A 674 -12.60 -13.72 -5.34
N ALA A 675 -12.99 -14.76 -6.07
CA ALA A 675 -12.91 -14.81 -7.53
C ALA A 675 -14.17 -15.52 -8.09
N PRO A 676 -14.48 -15.32 -9.38
CA PRO A 676 -15.65 -15.94 -10.00
C PRO A 676 -15.60 -17.47 -9.94
N ALA A 677 -16.65 -18.08 -9.43
CA ALA A 677 -16.85 -19.55 -9.43
C ALA A 677 -17.55 -20.01 -10.74
N PRO A 678 -17.47 -21.31 -11.10
CA PRO A 678 -16.87 -22.44 -10.38
C PRO A 678 -15.34 -22.40 -10.39
N PHE A 679 -14.74 -23.08 -9.42
CA PHE A 679 -13.31 -23.30 -9.37
C PHE A 679 -12.92 -24.68 -9.89
N THR A 680 -11.69 -24.85 -10.32
CA THR A 680 -11.04 -26.15 -10.49
C THR A 680 -9.74 -26.18 -9.69
N ILE A 681 -9.36 -27.36 -9.18
CA ILE A 681 -8.04 -27.58 -8.57
C ILE A 681 -7.25 -28.55 -9.45
N ASP A 682 -6.04 -28.16 -9.85
CA ASP A 682 -5.18 -28.99 -10.70
C ASP A 682 -4.05 -29.66 -9.92
N ARG A 683 -3.70 -29.17 -8.73
CA ARG A 683 -2.67 -29.78 -7.89
C ARG A 683 -2.75 -29.40 -6.42
N ILE A 684 -2.23 -30.30 -5.60
CA ILE A 684 -1.85 -30.11 -4.20
C ILE A 684 -0.37 -30.48 -4.11
N TYR A 685 0.43 -29.71 -3.37
CA TYR A 685 1.86 -29.95 -3.40
C TYR A 685 2.59 -29.54 -2.13
N MET A 686 3.63 -30.30 -1.84
CA MET A 686 4.64 -29.96 -0.84
C MET A 686 5.72 -29.13 -1.51
N VAL A 687 6.17 -28.07 -0.84
CA VAL A 687 7.24 -27.20 -1.35
C VAL A 687 8.22 -26.83 -0.24
N THR A 688 9.51 -26.87 -0.58
CA THR A 688 10.58 -26.28 0.23
C THR A 688 11.36 -25.26 -0.59
N LEU A 689 11.84 -24.21 0.05
CA LEU A 689 12.62 -23.15 -0.60
C LEU A 689 14.11 -23.48 -0.69
N GLY A 690 14.49 -24.68 -0.28
CA GLY A 690 15.81 -25.23 -0.36
C GLY A 690 15.90 -26.48 0.50
N SER A 691 16.81 -27.39 0.19
CA SER A 691 17.10 -28.59 0.98
C SER A 691 18.61 -28.71 1.17
N TYR A 692 19.01 -29.11 2.37
CA TYR A 692 20.43 -29.24 2.75
C TYR A 692 20.98 -30.60 2.50
N ASP A 693 20.12 -31.61 2.60
CA ASP A 693 20.44 -33.01 2.50
C ASP A 693 19.56 -33.71 1.48
N VAL A 694 20.00 -34.87 1.07
CA VAL A 694 19.16 -35.81 0.36
C VAL A 694 18.21 -36.42 1.39
N SER A 695 16.93 -36.10 1.32
CA SER A 695 15.91 -36.54 2.29
C SER A 695 14.72 -37.17 1.62
N HIS A 696 14.27 -38.29 2.18
CA HIS A 696 13.07 -39.01 1.74
C HIS A 696 11.90 -38.63 2.65
N HIS A 697 10.78 -38.25 2.03
CA HIS A 697 9.58 -37.78 2.69
C HIS A 697 8.36 -38.60 2.30
N MET A 698 7.40 -38.71 3.20
CA MET A 698 6.12 -39.36 2.95
C MET A 698 4.99 -38.60 3.63
N VAL A 699 4.09 -38.08 2.83
CA VAL A 699 2.81 -37.51 3.29
C VAL A 699 1.65 -38.26 2.64
N ALA A 700 0.48 -38.22 3.29
CA ALA A 700 -0.71 -38.80 2.68
C ALA A 700 -1.92 -37.85 2.81
N PHE A 701 -2.79 -37.92 1.82
CA PHE A 701 -3.96 -37.05 1.69
C PHE A 701 -5.25 -37.87 1.68
N TYR A 702 -6.21 -37.44 2.50
CA TYR A 702 -7.50 -38.10 2.63
C TYR A 702 -8.62 -37.09 2.79
N GLY A 703 -9.80 -37.37 2.17
CA GLY A 703 -11.01 -36.63 2.41
C GLY A 703 -10.92 -35.15 2.04
N LEU A 704 -10.50 -34.86 0.80
CA LEU A 704 -10.60 -33.48 0.29
C LEU A 704 -12.07 -33.06 0.19
N GLU A 705 -12.41 -31.96 0.81
CA GLU A 705 -13.77 -31.44 0.89
C GLU A 705 -13.80 -29.94 0.49
N ALA A 706 -14.82 -29.56 -0.26
CA ALA A 706 -15.18 -28.17 -0.46
C ALA A 706 -16.18 -27.75 0.61
N LEU A 707 -15.90 -26.63 1.27
CA LEU A 707 -16.76 -26.07 2.31
C LEU A 707 -17.58 -24.92 1.75
N TYR A 708 -18.89 -25.04 1.82
CA TYR A 708 -19.83 -24.06 1.31
C TYR A 708 -20.47 -23.27 2.44
N ALA A 709 -20.67 -21.97 2.22
CA ALA A 709 -21.50 -21.18 3.11
C ALA A 709 -22.93 -21.77 3.15
N PRO A 710 -23.64 -21.68 4.28
CA PRO A 710 -25.08 -21.97 4.33
C PRO A 710 -25.81 -21.10 3.29
N ASP A 711 -26.79 -21.67 2.61
CA ASP A 711 -27.65 -20.89 1.73
C ASP A 711 -28.35 -19.82 2.57
N ASN A 712 -28.11 -18.55 2.24
CA ASN A 712 -28.72 -17.45 2.97
C ASN A 712 -30.14 -17.23 2.45
N GLN A 713 -31.11 -17.89 3.08
CA GLN A 713 -32.54 -17.72 2.82
C GLN A 713 -33.18 -16.65 3.73
N ALA A 714 -32.37 -15.95 4.53
CA ALA A 714 -32.86 -14.88 5.37
C ALA A 714 -33.36 -13.74 4.49
N THR A 715 -34.58 -13.27 4.77
CA THR A 715 -35.09 -12.04 4.16
C THR A 715 -34.30 -10.88 4.74
N ILE A 716 -33.39 -10.32 3.93
CA ILE A 716 -32.56 -9.17 4.34
C ILE A 716 -33.44 -7.93 4.20
N PRO A 717 -33.62 -7.14 5.27
CA PRO A 717 -34.35 -5.89 5.17
C PRO A 717 -33.67 -4.93 4.20
N GLN A 718 -34.43 -4.10 3.51
CA GLN A 718 -33.86 -3.04 2.69
C GLN A 718 -33.27 -1.94 3.57
N GLY A 719 -32.06 -1.49 3.23
CA GLY A 719 -31.46 -0.32 3.83
C GLY A 719 -32.26 0.95 3.54
N THR A 720 -32.10 1.95 4.39
CA THR A 720 -32.69 3.27 4.15
C THR A 720 -31.84 4.00 3.11
N VAL A 721 -32.47 4.47 2.05
CA VAL A 721 -31.83 5.31 1.03
C VAL A 721 -32.70 6.55 0.85
N PHE A 722 -32.13 7.72 1.21
CA PHE A 722 -32.75 8.99 0.90
C PHE A 722 -32.09 9.55 -0.35
N HIS A 723 -32.69 9.36 -1.48
CA HIS A 723 -32.35 10.15 -2.66
C HIS A 723 -33.20 11.42 -2.60
N ASP A 724 -32.56 12.57 -2.48
CA ASP A 724 -33.15 13.79 -2.97
C ASP A 724 -33.18 13.64 -4.49
N ARG A 725 -34.28 13.04 -4.98
CA ARG A 725 -34.59 13.08 -6.39
C ARG A 725 -34.91 14.53 -6.66
N LEU A 726 -33.93 15.28 -7.15
CA LEU A 726 -34.25 16.40 -8.02
C LEU A 726 -35.04 15.77 -9.15
N ARG A 727 -36.36 15.77 -9.01
CA ARG A 727 -37.25 15.30 -10.03
C ARG A 727 -36.95 16.13 -11.25
N ALA A 728 -36.58 15.48 -12.35
CA ALA A 728 -36.96 15.99 -13.65
C ALA A 728 -38.49 16.11 -13.60
N ASP A 729 -38.98 17.27 -13.21
CA ASP A 729 -40.43 17.51 -13.31
C ASP A 729 -40.76 17.48 -14.79
N ALA A 730 -41.30 16.34 -15.22
CA ALA A 730 -42.03 16.23 -16.47
C ALA A 730 -43.29 17.15 -16.34
N GLY A 731 -43.12 18.45 -16.63
CA GLY A 731 -44.19 19.41 -16.46
C GLY A 731 -43.75 20.85 -16.36
N PHE A 732 -42.63 21.23 -16.94
CA PHE A 732 -42.29 22.65 -17.08
C PHE A 732 -43.19 23.35 -18.09
N ASN A 733 -44.27 23.95 -17.58
CA ASN A 733 -45.06 24.91 -18.32
C ASN A 733 -44.33 26.25 -18.29
N GLY A 734 -43.71 26.66 -19.38
CA GLY A 734 -42.76 27.76 -19.51
C GLY A 734 -43.06 28.97 -18.66
N VAL A 735 -42.05 29.48 -17.98
CA VAL A 735 -42.07 30.79 -17.30
C VAL A 735 -41.84 31.89 -18.36
N ALA A 736 -42.74 32.83 -18.42
CA ALA A 736 -42.59 33.99 -19.30
C ALA A 736 -41.40 34.85 -18.78
N GLY A 737 -40.32 34.94 -19.53
CA GLY A 737 -39.19 35.83 -19.25
C GLY A 737 -37.82 35.17 -19.06
N GLY A 738 -37.71 33.85 -19.11
CA GLY A 738 -36.43 33.13 -18.99
C GLY A 738 -35.72 32.82 -20.30
N GLY A 739 -34.41 32.63 -20.25
CA GLY A 739 -33.59 32.16 -21.36
C GLY A 739 -33.74 30.65 -21.56
N SER A 740 -33.72 30.18 -22.81
CA SER A 740 -33.65 28.74 -23.15
C SER A 740 -32.40 28.47 -23.99
N TYR A 741 -31.59 27.49 -23.59
CA TYR A 741 -30.35 27.12 -24.26
C TYR A 741 -30.40 25.63 -24.62
N GLN A 742 -30.17 25.31 -25.87
CA GLN A 742 -30.14 23.91 -26.35
C GLN A 742 -28.74 23.54 -26.79
N PHE A 743 -28.23 22.41 -26.26
CA PHE A 743 -26.92 21.89 -26.58
C PHE A 743 -27.01 20.51 -27.21
N THR A 744 -26.11 20.26 -28.16
CA THR A 744 -25.95 18.95 -28.81
C THR A 744 -24.90 18.16 -28.05
N ILE A 745 -25.25 16.96 -27.62
CA ILE A 745 -24.35 16.09 -26.86
C ILE A 745 -23.58 15.20 -27.84
N PRO A 746 -22.25 15.05 -27.72
CA PRO A 746 -21.49 14.08 -28.50
C PRO A 746 -22.04 12.66 -28.23
N THR A 747 -22.14 11.88 -29.30
CA THR A 747 -22.49 10.46 -29.20
C THR A 747 -21.30 9.61 -29.57
N SER A 748 -21.20 8.39 -29.02
CA SER A 748 -20.11 7.46 -29.32
C SER A 748 -19.93 7.26 -30.82
N GLY A 749 -18.68 7.35 -31.29
CA GLY A 749 -18.33 7.31 -32.73
C GLY A 749 -18.42 8.64 -33.48
N ALA A 750 -18.91 9.71 -32.87
CA ALA A 750 -18.86 11.05 -33.43
C ALA A 750 -17.55 11.73 -33.01
N ASN A 751 -16.55 11.77 -33.87
CA ASN A 751 -15.28 12.46 -33.58
C ASN A 751 -15.50 13.98 -33.51
N THR A 752 -16.09 14.47 -32.44
CA THR A 752 -16.47 15.87 -32.22
C THR A 752 -15.31 16.76 -31.79
N GLY A 753 -14.22 16.16 -31.28
CA GLY A 753 -13.06 16.87 -30.77
C GLY A 753 -13.35 17.74 -29.54
N TYR A 754 -12.33 18.42 -29.08
CA TYR A 754 -12.43 19.34 -27.94
C TYR A 754 -12.86 20.74 -28.41
N SER A 755 -13.88 21.33 -27.77
CA SER A 755 -14.24 22.73 -27.92
C SER A 755 -14.64 23.38 -26.60
N SER A 756 -14.39 24.67 -26.45
CA SER A 756 -14.80 25.47 -25.29
C SER A 756 -15.38 26.78 -25.79
N MET A 757 -16.56 27.13 -25.32
CA MET A 757 -17.29 28.37 -25.68
C MET A 757 -17.93 28.97 -24.43
N SER A 758 -17.93 30.28 -24.32
CA SER A 758 -18.57 31.01 -23.21
C SER A 758 -19.53 32.08 -23.73
N TRP A 759 -20.65 32.23 -23.05
CA TRP A 759 -21.64 33.28 -23.22
C TRP A 759 -21.79 34.03 -21.89
N SER A 760 -22.72 34.99 -21.81
CA SER A 760 -22.92 35.76 -20.58
C SER A 760 -23.18 34.86 -19.36
N ASP A 761 -24.00 33.83 -19.52
CA ASP A 761 -24.50 33.02 -18.41
C ASP A 761 -23.91 31.60 -18.38
N PHE A 762 -23.47 31.08 -19.53
CA PHE A 762 -23.01 29.73 -19.73
C PHE A 762 -21.59 29.64 -20.26
N ALA A 763 -20.81 28.70 -19.75
CA ALA A 763 -19.65 28.12 -20.42
C ALA A 763 -19.96 26.67 -20.80
N VAL A 764 -19.70 26.31 -22.04
CA VAL A 764 -19.89 24.96 -22.56
C VAL A 764 -18.58 24.41 -23.06
N VAL A 765 -18.20 23.27 -22.49
CA VAL A 765 -17.00 22.49 -22.92
C VAL A 765 -17.49 21.18 -23.52
N THR A 766 -17.09 20.87 -24.71
CA THR A 766 -17.37 19.60 -25.38
C THR A 766 -16.08 18.77 -25.42
N MET A 767 -16.16 17.53 -24.97
CA MET A 767 -15.03 16.61 -24.88
C MET A 767 -15.41 15.23 -25.41
N THR A 768 -14.43 14.45 -25.83
CA THR A 768 -14.59 13.02 -26.13
C THR A 768 -13.86 12.17 -25.11
N ALA A 769 -14.50 11.10 -24.68
CA ALA A 769 -13.97 10.11 -23.73
C ALA A 769 -14.16 8.67 -24.23
N GLU A 770 -14.45 8.50 -25.52
CA GLU A 770 -14.67 7.20 -26.15
C GLU A 770 -13.52 6.22 -25.85
N GLY A 771 -13.88 5.01 -25.43
CA GLY A 771 -12.91 3.97 -25.07
C GLY A 771 -12.59 3.90 -23.57
N GLY A 772 -13.34 4.63 -22.74
CA GLY A 772 -13.29 4.53 -21.26
C GLY A 772 -12.50 5.64 -20.57
N GLY A 773 -12.37 6.79 -21.20
CA GLY A 773 -11.76 7.99 -20.63
C GLY A 773 -11.22 8.98 -21.65
N ILE A 774 -11.01 10.21 -21.22
CA ILE A 774 -10.50 11.32 -22.03
C ILE A 774 -9.13 10.96 -22.63
N SER A 775 -8.25 10.34 -21.83
CA SER A 775 -6.91 9.93 -22.28
C SER A 775 -6.93 8.75 -23.25
N ALA A 776 -7.96 7.92 -23.23
CA ALA A 776 -8.15 6.85 -24.21
C ALA A 776 -8.59 7.39 -25.56
N ALA A 777 -9.45 8.42 -25.58
CA ALA A 777 -9.96 9.05 -26.80
C ALA A 777 -8.93 10.00 -27.43
N ASP A 778 -8.59 11.08 -26.76
CA ASP A 778 -7.57 12.06 -27.18
C ASP A 778 -6.94 12.75 -25.97
N ARG A 779 -5.73 12.38 -25.67
CA ARG A 779 -4.95 12.90 -24.53
C ARG A 779 -4.69 14.40 -24.58
N SER A 780 -4.64 14.98 -25.77
CA SER A 780 -4.36 16.42 -25.94
C SER A 780 -5.47 17.31 -25.39
N GLN A 781 -6.66 16.75 -25.18
CA GLN A 781 -7.80 17.47 -24.60
C GLN A 781 -7.53 17.93 -23.17
N TRP A 782 -6.80 17.13 -22.37
CA TRP A 782 -6.52 17.47 -20.99
C TRP A 782 -5.81 18.81 -20.83
N ALA A 783 -4.77 19.06 -21.59
CA ALA A 783 -4.03 20.31 -21.50
C ALA A 783 -4.88 21.53 -21.90
N ARG A 784 -5.77 21.36 -22.89
CA ARG A 784 -6.72 22.40 -23.28
C ARG A 784 -7.78 22.61 -22.21
N PHE A 785 -8.39 21.53 -21.73
CA PHE A 785 -9.40 21.55 -20.70
C PHE A 785 -8.90 22.23 -19.43
N MET A 786 -7.76 21.84 -18.88
CA MET A 786 -7.20 22.41 -17.66
C MET A 786 -6.77 23.89 -17.82
N ARG A 787 -6.46 24.32 -19.01
CA ARG A 787 -6.22 25.74 -19.30
C ARG A 787 -7.54 26.51 -19.35
N ASP A 788 -8.53 26.00 -20.08
CA ASP A 788 -9.75 26.70 -20.38
C ASP A 788 -10.66 26.80 -19.15
N ILE A 789 -10.76 25.76 -18.31
CA ILE A 789 -11.57 25.80 -17.08
C ILE A 789 -11.12 26.89 -16.08
N ARG A 790 -9.82 27.23 -16.06
CA ARG A 790 -9.28 28.30 -15.20
C ARG A 790 -9.68 29.71 -15.67
N THR A 791 -10.21 29.84 -16.83
CA THR A 791 -10.62 31.11 -17.44
C THR A 791 -12.14 31.21 -17.59
N ILE A 792 -12.89 30.19 -17.10
CA ILE A 792 -14.36 30.20 -17.14
C ILE A 792 -14.88 31.25 -16.14
N ASP A 793 -15.63 32.22 -16.65
CA ASP A 793 -16.26 33.26 -15.84
C ASP A 793 -17.77 33.04 -15.61
N PRO A 794 -18.56 32.48 -16.55
CA PRO A 794 -19.98 32.27 -16.39
C PRO A 794 -20.40 31.47 -15.16
N GLU A 795 -21.59 31.75 -14.64
CA GLU A 795 -22.16 31.07 -13.47
C GLU A 795 -22.48 29.60 -13.74
N TYR A 796 -22.92 29.28 -14.95
CA TYR A 796 -23.32 27.93 -15.34
C TYR A 796 -22.26 27.30 -16.25
N VAL A 797 -21.75 26.13 -15.83
CA VAL A 797 -20.74 25.37 -16.60
C VAL A 797 -21.35 24.04 -17.03
N VAL A 798 -21.40 23.78 -18.32
CA VAL A 798 -21.92 22.56 -18.92
C VAL A 798 -20.79 21.84 -19.65
N ILE A 799 -20.46 20.63 -19.20
CA ILE A 799 -19.50 19.75 -19.87
C ILE A 799 -20.29 18.70 -20.64
N LEU A 800 -20.12 18.63 -21.95
CA LEU A 800 -20.78 17.67 -22.84
C LEU A 800 -19.79 16.57 -23.22
N MET A 801 -20.15 15.31 -23.01
CA MET A 801 -19.28 14.17 -23.26
C MET A 801 -20.00 13.04 -23.99
N ASP A 802 -19.26 12.27 -24.77
CA ASP A 802 -19.73 11.06 -25.46
C ASP A 802 -19.72 9.80 -24.57
N GLU A 803 -19.15 9.87 -23.37
CA GLU A 803 -19.15 8.82 -22.38
C GLU A 803 -19.39 9.39 -20.98
N ASN A 804 -20.13 8.66 -20.14
CA ASN A 804 -20.39 9.09 -18.77
C ASN A 804 -19.09 8.97 -17.93
N PRO A 805 -18.55 10.08 -17.38
CA PRO A 805 -17.31 10.05 -16.62
C PRO A 805 -17.35 9.13 -15.38
N LEU A 806 -18.54 8.88 -14.82
CA LEU A 806 -18.71 7.93 -13.71
C LEU A 806 -18.29 6.49 -14.09
N ASN A 807 -18.24 6.19 -15.39
CA ASN A 807 -17.87 4.89 -15.95
C ASN A 807 -16.43 4.84 -16.48
N PHE A 808 -15.60 5.85 -16.26
CA PHE A 808 -14.21 5.85 -16.69
C PHE A 808 -13.47 4.61 -16.18
N ARG A 809 -12.74 3.93 -17.07
CA ARG A 809 -11.94 2.74 -16.74
C ARG A 809 -10.85 3.04 -15.72
N GLN A 810 -10.29 4.25 -15.77
CA GLN A 810 -9.25 4.68 -14.85
C GLN A 810 -9.87 5.60 -13.79
N ARG A 811 -10.04 5.08 -12.59
CA ARG A 811 -10.62 5.82 -11.48
C ARG A 811 -9.90 7.14 -11.19
N MET A 812 -8.56 7.17 -11.27
CA MET A 812 -7.79 8.39 -11.02
C MET A 812 -8.03 9.45 -12.09
N GLU A 813 -8.27 9.07 -13.34
CA GLU A 813 -8.68 10.01 -14.38
C GLU A 813 -10.02 10.67 -14.04
N PHE A 814 -10.97 9.86 -13.58
CA PHE A 814 -12.23 10.39 -13.07
C PHE A 814 -12.01 11.34 -11.88
N GLU A 815 -11.17 10.96 -10.92
CA GLU A 815 -10.88 11.81 -9.75
C GLU A 815 -10.23 13.15 -10.12
N LEU A 816 -9.35 13.18 -11.13
CA LEU A 816 -8.77 14.42 -11.64
C LEU A 816 -9.82 15.28 -12.37
N PHE A 817 -10.64 14.66 -13.20
CA PHE A 817 -11.74 15.34 -13.88
C PHE A 817 -12.74 15.92 -12.87
N HIS A 818 -13.16 15.10 -11.92
CA HIS A 818 -14.08 15.49 -10.87
C HIS A 818 -13.51 16.60 -9.98
N GLY A 819 -12.23 16.51 -9.60
CA GLY A 819 -11.54 17.54 -8.84
C GLY A 819 -11.49 18.90 -9.54
N ALA A 820 -11.33 18.90 -10.86
CA ALA A 820 -11.43 20.14 -11.65
C ALA A 820 -12.86 20.73 -11.62
N MET A 821 -13.90 19.89 -11.59
CA MET A 821 -15.28 20.33 -11.40
C MET A 821 -15.54 20.87 -10.01
N GLU A 822 -14.94 20.26 -8.98
CA GLU A 822 -15.00 20.75 -7.60
C GLU A 822 -14.35 22.13 -7.45
N GLU A 823 -13.24 22.40 -8.16
CA GLU A 823 -12.60 23.73 -8.19
C GLU A 823 -13.58 24.79 -8.72
N LEU A 824 -14.23 24.53 -9.85
CA LEU A 824 -15.25 25.43 -10.42
C LEU A 824 -16.42 25.66 -9.46
N ARG A 825 -16.90 24.61 -8.81
CA ARG A 825 -17.98 24.71 -7.81
C ARG A 825 -17.54 25.54 -6.59
N ALA A 826 -16.31 25.37 -6.12
CA ALA A 826 -15.76 26.14 -5.00
C ALA A 826 -15.69 27.66 -5.30
N GLU A 827 -15.57 28.01 -6.58
CA GLU A 827 -15.64 29.41 -7.06
C GLU A 827 -17.10 29.93 -7.21
N GLY A 828 -18.10 29.12 -6.80
CA GLY A 828 -19.52 29.49 -6.81
C GLY A 828 -20.27 29.12 -8.09
N ARG A 829 -19.66 28.39 -9.01
CA ARG A 829 -20.32 28.00 -10.28
C ARG A 829 -21.17 26.74 -10.11
N LEU A 830 -22.27 26.66 -10.89
CA LEU A 830 -23.09 25.47 -11.00
C LEU A 830 -22.61 24.61 -12.17
N VAL A 831 -22.15 23.39 -11.84
CA VAL A 831 -21.53 22.49 -12.83
C VAL A 831 -22.45 21.34 -13.19
N PHE A 832 -22.63 21.14 -14.50
CA PHE A 832 -23.37 20.05 -15.12
C PHE A 832 -22.45 19.27 -16.05
N VAL A 833 -22.40 17.96 -15.88
CA VAL A 833 -21.68 17.05 -16.80
C VAL A 833 -22.73 16.18 -17.47
N VAL A 834 -22.84 16.27 -18.78
CA VAL A 834 -23.93 15.65 -19.53
C VAL A 834 -23.35 14.65 -20.53
N SER A 835 -23.89 13.43 -20.49
CA SER A 835 -23.58 12.35 -21.42
C SER A 835 -24.86 11.78 -22.06
N ALA A 836 -24.70 11.04 -23.15
CA ALA A 836 -25.80 10.36 -23.82
C ALA A 836 -25.44 8.88 -24.05
N THR A 837 -25.33 8.13 -22.95
CA THR A 837 -24.95 6.71 -22.96
C THR A 837 -26.08 5.79 -22.44
N GLY A 838 -27.17 6.35 -21.94
CA GLY A 838 -28.30 5.62 -21.39
C GLY A 838 -28.98 4.72 -22.43
N THR A 839 -29.69 3.70 -21.97
CA THR A 839 -30.44 2.78 -22.83
C THR A 839 -31.53 3.53 -23.60
N ALA A 840 -31.64 3.31 -24.88
CA ALA A 840 -32.63 3.98 -25.75
C ALA A 840 -34.05 3.75 -25.16
N GLY A 841 -34.79 4.87 -24.96
CA GLY A 841 -36.12 4.89 -24.39
C GLY A 841 -36.17 4.86 -22.85
N ALA A 842 -35.05 4.88 -22.15
CA ALA A 842 -34.97 5.11 -20.71
C ALA A 842 -35.12 6.61 -20.41
N SER A 843 -35.59 6.94 -19.18
CA SER A 843 -35.56 8.32 -18.68
C SER A 843 -34.12 8.72 -18.35
N ALA A 844 -33.81 10.03 -18.44
CA ALA A 844 -32.53 10.55 -17.99
C ALA A 844 -32.23 10.15 -16.54
N GLU A 845 -30.95 9.80 -16.31
CA GLU A 845 -30.43 9.50 -14.97
C GLU A 845 -29.63 10.71 -14.47
N LEU A 846 -30.00 11.27 -13.32
CA LEU A 846 -29.23 12.28 -12.62
C LEU A 846 -28.51 11.66 -11.44
N THR A 847 -27.19 11.73 -11.44
CA THR A 847 -26.33 11.37 -10.32
C THR A 847 -25.69 12.64 -9.76
N MET A 848 -25.95 12.92 -8.48
CA MET A 848 -25.26 13.98 -7.75
C MET A 848 -24.00 13.42 -7.12
N ARG A 849 -22.88 14.12 -7.29
CA ARG A 849 -21.63 13.80 -6.62
C ARG A 849 -20.85 15.06 -6.27
N ASP A 850 -20.59 15.27 -4.98
CA ASP A 850 -19.91 16.47 -4.47
C ASP A 850 -20.53 17.79 -4.98
N GLY A 851 -21.88 17.81 -5.13
CA GLY A 851 -22.64 18.94 -5.65
C GLY A 851 -22.55 19.17 -7.17
N ILE A 852 -21.84 18.31 -7.90
CA ILE A 852 -21.77 18.30 -9.36
C ILE A 852 -22.87 17.38 -9.91
N ARG A 853 -23.52 17.83 -10.96
CA ARG A 853 -24.65 17.13 -11.59
C ARG A 853 -24.18 16.35 -12.80
N TYR A 854 -24.14 15.02 -12.69
CA TYR A 854 -23.91 14.09 -13.78
C TYR A 854 -25.26 13.66 -14.35
N ILE A 855 -25.55 14.09 -15.58
CA ILE A 855 -26.79 13.80 -16.29
C ILE A 855 -26.48 12.85 -17.43
N ASP A 856 -27.05 11.66 -17.40
CA ASP A 856 -26.92 10.69 -18.51
C ASP A 856 -28.29 10.49 -19.17
N ILE A 857 -28.43 11.01 -20.39
CA ILE A 857 -29.66 10.87 -21.13
C ILE A 857 -29.64 9.64 -22.04
N ALA A 858 -30.81 9.23 -22.51
CA ALA A 858 -30.93 8.09 -23.40
C ALA A 858 -30.15 8.33 -24.70
N ALA A 859 -29.31 7.37 -25.09
CA ALA A 859 -28.67 7.41 -26.42
C ALA A 859 -29.74 7.26 -27.49
N PRO A 860 -29.84 8.18 -28.50
CA PRO A 860 -30.81 8.04 -29.55
C PRO A 860 -30.45 6.86 -30.45
N ALA A 861 -31.47 6.07 -30.84
CA ALA A 861 -31.27 4.95 -31.76
C ALA A 861 -30.77 5.40 -33.15
N VAL A 862 -31.16 6.60 -33.56
CA VAL A 862 -30.69 7.33 -34.79
C VAL A 862 -30.86 8.82 -34.54
N GLY A 863 -29.81 9.61 -34.78
CA GLY A 863 -29.87 11.06 -34.69
C GLY A 863 -28.94 11.67 -33.66
N ILE A 864 -29.25 12.86 -33.18
CA ILE A 864 -28.43 13.70 -32.32
C ILE A 864 -29.09 13.76 -30.94
N ALA A 865 -28.35 13.47 -29.88
CA ALA A 865 -28.81 13.69 -28.51
C ALA A 865 -28.75 15.20 -28.19
N THR A 866 -29.79 15.74 -27.59
CA THR A 866 -29.84 17.15 -27.16
C THR A 866 -30.34 17.29 -25.75
N ILE A 867 -29.84 18.31 -25.06
CA ILE A 867 -30.34 18.73 -23.74
C ILE A 867 -30.67 20.22 -23.80
N ARG A 868 -31.72 20.61 -23.09
CA ARG A 868 -32.14 22.02 -22.97
C ARG A 868 -31.98 22.47 -21.54
N PHE A 869 -31.42 23.62 -21.35
CA PHE A 869 -31.38 24.31 -20.07
C PHE A 869 -32.27 25.56 -20.15
N PHE A 870 -32.98 25.81 -19.03
CA PHE A 870 -33.86 26.97 -18.87
C PHE A 870 -33.40 27.72 -17.62
N THR A 871 -33.38 29.04 -17.68
CA THR A 871 -33.09 29.89 -16.53
C THR A 871 -34.02 31.08 -16.47
N ASP A 872 -34.45 31.47 -15.28
CA ASP A 872 -35.16 32.70 -15.02
C ASP A 872 -34.26 33.80 -14.39
N GLY A 873 -32.93 33.52 -14.33
CA GLY A 873 -31.94 34.37 -13.71
C GLY A 873 -31.72 34.08 -12.21
N ALA A 874 -32.55 33.25 -11.61
CA ALA A 874 -32.43 32.83 -10.18
C ALA A 874 -32.32 31.31 -10.03
N GLN A 875 -32.91 30.57 -10.95
CA GLN A 875 -32.89 29.11 -10.95
C GLN A 875 -32.62 28.57 -12.36
N ILE A 876 -32.15 27.33 -12.40
CA ILE A 876 -31.85 26.61 -13.65
C ILE A 876 -32.56 25.24 -13.63
N TRP A 877 -33.15 24.88 -14.77
CA TRP A 877 -33.79 23.61 -15.03
C TRP A 877 -33.23 22.98 -16.31
N TRP A 878 -33.42 21.72 -16.51
CA TRP A 878 -33.04 21.04 -17.73
C TRP A 878 -34.14 20.07 -18.19
N ALA A 879 -34.17 19.81 -19.48
CA ALA A 879 -35.03 18.81 -20.12
C ALA A 879 -34.28 18.16 -21.29
N GLU A 880 -34.66 16.91 -21.62
CA GLU A 880 -34.13 16.16 -22.76
C GLU A 880 -34.60 16.77 -24.11
#